data_e9f0e015950110064fe4b6409569acea
#
_entry.id   e9f0e015950110064fe4b6409569acea
#
_cell.length_a   1.000
_cell.length_b   1.000
_cell.length_c   1.000
_cell.angle_alpha   90.00
_cell.angle_beta   90.00
_cell.angle_gamma   90.00
#
_symmetry.space_group_name_H-M   'P 1'
#
loop_
_entity.id
_entity.type
_entity.pdbx_description
1 polymer ?
#
loop_
_entity_poly.entity_id
_entity_poly.type
_entity_poly.pdbx_seq_one_letter_code
_entity_poly.pdbx_strand_id
1 'polypeptide(L)'
;MKKLLSFAAAFSALAAVAVAQTSASGQNESPAQSSPAQSAPRKVDKAAAYYHYTLAHMYEEEITAYGRTELTGKAIEEYRVAIEADPSSGFLTSALAELYAKTGRIRDAVTEAQDIIKRDPSNLEAHKLLGRIYLRSLGDIPGSGSDNILKLAIEQYEQIVKLEPASVDDHLLLGRLYRLNNDLKKAEEELKTAVKLDPNSEEAVTTLAMLYSDEGDTARSLQVLSAVPDAARSAKLYAALGATYEQRKDYKSAIDAYKHAIELDRDNLDAIRGLAENYLNDGQLPAALDQYKVIADANPEDAQTFLRMSEIYRRQGHYDQALDSLKKAQALVPDALEVPYNMAVVYEAQGRYDDAAKVLQDLIKKTEKPDGNYSQSERNNRGIFMERLGMVYRDEENYPAAVAAFRQMLTLGGDDNARTGYQDIIDTYREAKQWSEATAAAKEAVDKMPNDRGLRMVLDSQLADTGDADKALADVRSLLKGTDDDREVYITLAQMNTRLKRWKDAEEALDKAQHLSAKSEDVEYVNFLRGSTYERQKKYDEAEAEFKKVLAADPQSAVTLNYLGYMNADRGVRLEESLNYIREAVSLDPTNGAYLDSLGWVYFRMGKYDLAEQNLTKALLHMGSDPTVQDHLGDLYEKTGRLKLAAAHWERSVEEWNKTIAPEVDGDLLAATQKKLDAARVQLAREQSEKQ
;
A
#
# COMPACT_ATOMS: atom_id res chain seq x y z
N MET A 1 34.70 -13.92 -2.11
CA MET A 1 34.02 -14.90 -2.99
C MET A 1 34.52 -16.35 -2.87
N LYS A 2 35.82 -16.65 -2.78
CA LYS A 2 36.29 -18.04 -2.65
C LYS A 2 36.00 -18.75 -1.31
N LYS A 3 35.76 -18.02 -0.22
CA LYS A 3 35.37 -18.57 1.09
C LYS A 3 33.86 -18.85 1.26
N LEU A 4 33.01 -18.27 0.45
CA LEU A 4 31.54 -18.49 0.46
C LEU A 4 31.17 -19.82 -0.25
N LEU A 5 31.91 -20.21 -1.26
CA LEU A 5 31.65 -21.46 -2.01
C LEU A 5 31.95 -22.73 -1.22
N SER A 6 32.90 -22.71 -0.26
CA SER A 6 33.20 -23.87 0.57
C SER A 6 32.17 -24.11 1.69
N PHE A 7 31.40 -23.08 2.09
CA PHE A 7 30.34 -23.23 3.09
C PHE A 7 29.05 -23.82 2.50
N ALA A 8 28.69 -23.43 1.28
CA ALA A 8 27.52 -23.98 0.58
C ALA A 8 27.63 -25.49 0.28
N ALA A 9 28.84 -25.97 -0.04
CA ALA A 9 29.09 -27.38 -0.30
C ALA A 9 29.00 -28.27 0.97
N ALA A 10 29.22 -27.65 2.16
CA ALA A 10 29.13 -28.39 3.43
C ALA A 10 27.66 -28.62 3.86
N PHE A 11 26.75 -27.74 3.48
CA PHE A 11 25.33 -27.82 3.85
C PHE A 11 24.50 -28.72 2.91
N SER A 12 24.82 -28.76 1.63
CA SER A 12 24.15 -29.67 0.68
C SER A 12 24.30 -31.14 1.07
N ALA A 13 25.37 -31.49 1.82
CA ALA A 13 25.60 -32.84 2.31
C ALA A 13 24.83 -33.18 3.61
N LEU A 14 24.37 -32.18 4.38
CA LEU A 14 23.50 -32.39 5.55
C LEU A 14 22.08 -32.82 5.14
N ALA A 15 21.52 -32.17 4.09
CA ALA A 15 20.20 -32.53 3.57
C ALA A 15 20.18 -33.93 2.94
N ALA A 16 21.30 -34.38 2.35
CA ALA A 16 21.42 -35.74 1.75
C ALA A 16 21.47 -36.87 2.77
N VAL A 17 21.96 -36.63 4.00
CA VAL A 17 22.02 -37.65 5.05
C VAL A 17 20.65 -37.92 5.67
N ALA A 18 19.75 -36.93 5.72
CA ALA A 18 18.39 -37.12 6.23
C ALA A 18 17.48 -37.93 5.26
N VAL A 19 17.77 -37.90 3.94
CA VAL A 19 16.98 -38.61 2.92
C VAL A 19 17.46 -40.07 2.69
N ALA A 20 18.71 -40.42 3.07
CA ALA A 20 19.26 -41.75 2.83
C ALA A 20 18.82 -42.81 3.85
N GLN A 21 18.09 -42.49 4.90
CA GLN A 21 17.64 -43.43 5.93
C GLN A 21 16.23 -44.02 5.75
N THR A 22 15.48 -43.64 4.69
CA THR A 22 14.11 -44.13 4.47
C THR A 22 13.93 -45.16 3.36
N SER A 23 14.99 -45.69 2.77
CA SER A 23 14.87 -46.71 1.72
C SER A 23 15.91 -47.84 1.83
N ALA A 24 15.71 -48.76 2.76
CA ALA A 24 16.27 -50.10 2.71
C ALA A 24 15.39 -51.05 3.52
N SER A 25 14.35 -51.57 2.89
CA SER A 25 13.68 -52.80 3.28
C SER A 25 13.61 -53.73 2.06
N GLY A 26 14.33 -54.83 2.09
CA GLY A 26 14.24 -55.83 1.02
C GLY A 26 15.31 -56.94 1.16
N GLN A 27 14.99 -57.93 1.99
CA GLN A 27 15.20 -59.37 1.87
C GLN A 27 16.60 -59.96 1.54
N ASN A 28 17.01 -60.79 2.43
CA ASN A 28 17.36 -62.19 2.34
C ASN A 28 18.80 -62.64 2.69
N GLU A 29 18.74 -63.61 3.55
CA GLU A 29 19.59 -64.77 3.76
C GLU A 29 20.75 -64.73 4.78
N SER A 30 20.48 -65.47 5.86
CA SER A 30 21.45 -65.90 6.86
C SER A 30 22.51 -66.88 6.24
N PRO A 31 23.73 -66.87 6.79
CA PRO A 31 24.05 -67.98 7.62
C PRO A 31 24.82 -67.66 8.93
N ALA A 32 24.45 -68.46 9.92
CA ALA A 32 25.20 -69.02 11.06
C ALA A 32 26.19 -68.14 11.85
N GLN A 33 25.77 -67.80 13.06
CA GLN A 33 26.44 -67.90 14.35
C GLN A 33 27.96 -67.72 14.42
N SER A 34 28.39 -66.59 14.92
CA SER A 34 29.37 -66.50 15.99
C SER A 34 28.96 -65.43 16.98
N SER A 35 28.64 -65.83 18.19
CA SER A 35 28.33 -64.92 19.31
C SER A 35 29.54 -64.04 19.58
N PRO A 36 29.38 -62.69 19.60
CA PRO A 36 30.36 -61.80 20.20
C PRO A 36 30.29 -61.99 21.73
N ALA A 37 31.39 -62.20 22.32
CA ALA A 37 31.59 -62.21 23.76
C ALA A 37 30.94 -60.92 24.36
N GLN A 38 30.02 -61.11 25.28
CA GLN A 38 29.56 -60.06 26.17
C GLN A 38 30.79 -59.47 26.90
N SER A 39 31.26 -58.31 26.47
CA SER A 39 32.21 -57.53 27.24
C SER A 39 31.55 -57.18 28.58
N ALA A 40 32.16 -57.54 29.68
CA ALA A 40 31.75 -57.19 31.02
C ALA A 40 31.49 -55.67 31.07
N PRO A 41 30.48 -55.17 31.82
CA PRO A 41 30.21 -53.74 31.94
C PRO A 41 31.48 -53.05 32.42
N ARG A 42 32.04 -52.14 31.59
CA ARG A 42 33.18 -51.30 31.98
C ARG A 42 32.79 -50.58 33.26
N LYS A 43 33.59 -50.71 34.31
CA LYS A 43 33.37 -50.04 35.60
C LYS A 43 33.51 -48.54 35.37
N VAL A 44 32.44 -47.79 35.60
CA VAL A 44 32.44 -46.30 35.48
C VAL A 44 33.48 -45.75 36.42
N ASP A 45 34.44 -45.00 35.88
CA ASP A 45 35.48 -44.30 36.66
C ASP A 45 35.17 -42.77 36.71
N LYS A 46 34.32 -42.39 37.64
CA LYS A 46 33.94 -40.99 37.80
C LYS A 46 35.12 -40.06 38.12
N ALA A 47 36.18 -40.55 38.76
CA ALA A 47 37.32 -39.72 39.09
C ALA A 47 38.13 -39.40 37.81
N ALA A 48 38.38 -40.38 36.97
CA ALA A 48 38.99 -40.20 35.66
C ALA A 48 38.12 -39.31 34.76
N ALA A 49 36.81 -39.52 34.73
CA ALA A 49 35.86 -38.70 33.95
C ALA A 49 35.93 -37.24 34.37
N TYR A 50 35.91 -36.95 35.66
CA TYR A 50 36.03 -35.60 36.20
C TYR A 50 37.37 -34.95 35.88
N TYR A 51 38.49 -35.70 36.02
CA TYR A 51 39.80 -35.17 35.69
C TYR A 51 39.92 -34.75 34.22
N HIS A 52 39.51 -35.62 33.29
CA HIS A 52 39.58 -35.33 31.86
C HIS A 52 38.59 -34.25 31.45
N TYR A 53 37.41 -34.17 32.08
CA TYR A 53 36.48 -33.07 31.90
C TYR A 53 37.13 -31.72 32.30
N THR A 54 37.80 -31.69 33.45
CA THR A 54 38.42 -30.44 33.90
C THR A 54 39.51 -29.97 32.94
N LEU A 55 40.32 -30.91 32.40
CA LEU A 55 41.33 -30.57 31.41
C LEU A 55 40.70 -30.11 30.08
N ALA A 56 39.65 -30.75 29.63
CA ALA A 56 38.92 -30.35 28.45
C ALA A 56 38.35 -28.94 28.58
N HIS A 57 37.73 -28.65 29.72
CA HIS A 57 37.17 -27.35 30.03
C HIS A 57 38.22 -26.25 30.12
N MET A 58 39.39 -26.52 30.73
CA MET A 58 40.50 -25.57 30.72
C MET A 58 40.98 -25.26 29.30
N TYR A 59 41.06 -26.23 28.41
CA TYR A 59 41.40 -26.00 27.00
C TYR A 59 40.31 -25.25 26.27
N GLU A 60 39.04 -25.46 26.60
CA GLU A 60 37.91 -24.72 26.06
C GLU A 60 37.92 -23.25 26.46
N GLU A 61 38.25 -22.97 27.73
CA GLU A 61 38.42 -21.59 28.19
C GLU A 61 39.57 -20.87 27.47
N GLU A 62 40.69 -21.55 27.25
CA GLU A 62 41.83 -20.99 26.49
C GLU A 62 41.43 -20.72 25.01
N ILE A 63 40.58 -21.52 24.41
CA ILE A 63 40.08 -21.33 23.06
C ILE A 63 39.13 -20.15 23.02
N THR A 64 38.19 -20.04 23.96
CA THR A 64 37.12 -19.05 23.94
C THR A 64 37.57 -17.69 24.42
N ALA A 65 38.37 -17.63 25.48
CA ALA A 65 38.82 -16.38 26.08
C ALA A 65 40.05 -15.75 25.38
N TYR A 66 40.99 -16.62 24.90
CA TYR A 66 42.24 -16.16 24.33
C TYR A 66 42.46 -16.52 22.85
N GLY A 67 41.43 -17.10 22.17
CA GLY A 67 41.48 -17.41 20.74
C GLY A 67 42.46 -18.50 20.36
N ARG A 68 42.88 -19.37 21.30
CA ARG A 68 43.91 -20.43 21.10
C ARG A 68 43.33 -21.65 20.39
N THR A 69 42.92 -21.48 19.12
CA THR A 69 42.23 -22.51 18.32
C THR A 69 43.05 -23.77 18.09
N GLU A 70 44.39 -23.72 18.26
CA GLU A 70 45.29 -24.87 18.20
C GLU A 70 45.02 -25.89 19.31
N LEU A 71 44.37 -25.52 20.39
CA LEU A 71 44.00 -26.39 21.50
C LEU A 71 42.71 -27.19 21.27
N THR A 72 41.94 -26.85 20.21
CA THR A 72 40.65 -27.52 19.91
C THR A 72 40.77 -29.04 19.85
N GLY A 73 41.80 -29.56 19.20
CA GLY A 73 42.04 -31.03 19.13
C GLY A 73 42.25 -31.65 20.50
N LYS A 74 42.98 -30.96 21.41
CA LYS A 74 43.24 -31.45 22.77
C LYS A 74 41.96 -31.45 23.61
N ALA A 75 41.17 -30.35 23.54
CA ALA A 75 39.91 -30.26 24.26
C ALA A 75 38.94 -31.39 23.86
N ILE A 76 38.83 -31.68 22.55
CA ILE A 76 37.99 -32.76 22.04
C ILE A 76 38.46 -34.12 22.54
N GLU A 77 39.78 -34.40 22.53
CA GLU A 77 40.34 -35.66 22.98
C GLU A 77 40.07 -35.89 24.47
N GLU A 78 40.26 -34.85 25.30
CA GLU A 78 40.00 -34.93 26.73
C GLU A 78 38.52 -35.15 27.05
N TYR A 79 37.60 -34.51 26.31
CA TYR A 79 36.16 -34.79 26.43
C TYR A 79 35.85 -36.25 26.05
N ARG A 80 36.44 -36.77 24.99
CA ARG A 80 36.26 -38.20 24.58
C ARG A 80 36.75 -39.17 25.65
N VAL A 81 37.93 -38.94 26.21
CA VAL A 81 38.45 -39.75 27.30
C VAL A 81 37.54 -39.65 28.53
N ALA A 82 37.01 -38.48 28.87
CA ALA A 82 36.04 -38.33 29.95
C ALA A 82 34.75 -39.14 29.69
N ILE A 83 34.23 -39.13 28.46
CA ILE A 83 33.06 -39.93 28.05
C ILE A 83 33.37 -41.43 28.08
N GLU A 84 34.56 -41.85 27.70
CA GLU A 84 34.97 -43.27 27.81
C GLU A 84 35.03 -43.73 29.26
N ALA A 85 35.44 -42.87 30.19
CA ALA A 85 35.50 -43.15 31.62
C ALA A 85 34.09 -43.18 32.28
N ASP A 86 33.17 -42.33 31.84
CA ASP A 86 31.74 -42.38 32.24
C ASP A 86 30.79 -42.21 31.02
N PRO A 87 30.55 -43.32 30.30
CA PRO A 87 29.66 -43.31 29.14
C PRO A 87 28.20 -43.02 29.45
N SER A 88 27.82 -43.02 30.73
CA SER A 88 26.44 -42.74 31.18
C SER A 88 26.19 -41.26 31.43
N SER A 89 27.24 -40.44 31.41
CA SER A 89 27.14 -39.01 31.66
C SER A 89 26.64 -38.26 30.43
N GLY A 90 25.35 -37.94 30.37
CA GLY A 90 24.77 -37.05 29.34
C GLY A 90 25.40 -35.66 29.34
N PHE A 91 25.87 -35.19 30.48
CA PHE A 91 26.56 -33.90 30.64
C PHE A 91 27.86 -33.83 29.80
N LEU A 92 28.69 -34.86 29.84
CA LEU A 92 29.96 -34.86 29.09
C LEU A 92 29.75 -34.89 27.57
N THR A 93 28.75 -35.65 27.11
CA THR A 93 28.41 -35.71 25.67
C THR A 93 27.80 -34.36 25.19
N SER A 94 26.99 -33.71 26.01
CA SER A 94 26.44 -32.37 25.69
C SER A 94 27.57 -31.33 25.66
N ALA A 95 28.53 -31.36 26.58
CA ALA A 95 29.66 -30.44 26.59
C ALA A 95 30.55 -30.61 25.34
N LEU A 96 30.82 -31.87 24.91
CA LEU A 96 31.53 -32.11 23.65
C LEU A 96 30.79 -31.58 22.43
N ALA A 97 29.48 -31.78 22.36
CA ALA A 97 28.67 -31.28 21.25
C ALA A 97 28.67 -29.76 21.20
N GLU A 98 28.63 -29.09 22.36
CA GLU A 98 28.75 -27.62 22.45
C GLU A 98 30.13 -27.13 21.99
N LEU A 99 31.21 -27.80 22.39
CA LEU A 99 32.56 -27.46 21.91
C LEU A 99 32.67 -27.56 20.39
N TYR A 100 32.07 -28.60 19.78
CA TYR A 100 32.00 -28.69 18.32
C TYR A 100 31.27 -27.49 17.70
N ALA A 101 30.15 -27.07 18.27
CA ALA A 101 29.42 -25.94 17.77
C ALA A 101 30.21 -24.60 17.91
N LYS A 102 30.81 -24.38 19.07
CA LYS A 102 31.65 -23.17 19.36
C LYS A 102 32.89 -23.11 18.44
N THR A 103 33.45 -24.23 18.05
CA THR A 103 34.63 -24.32 17.19
C THR A 103 34.30 -24.39 15.68
N GLY A 104 33.04 -24.20 15.30
CA GLY A 104 32.59 -24.22 13.90
C GLY A 104 32.50 -25.62 13.26
N ARG A 105 32.66 -26.69 14.06
CA ARG A 105 32.53 -28.08 13.63
C ARG A 105 31.04 -28.49 13.64
N ILE A 106 30.20 -27.76 12.90
CA ILE A 106 28.73 -27.87 12.97
C ILE A 106 28.24 -29.30 12.68
N ARG A 107 28.84 -30.01 11.70
CA ARG A 107 28.44 -31.38 11.39
C ARG A 107 28.67 -32.33 12.57
N ASP A 108 29.82 -32.22 13.23
CA ASP A 108 30.16 -33.06 14.38
C ASP A 108 29.20 -32.75 15.54
N ALA A 109 28.89 -31.44 15.78
CA ALA A 109 27.94 -31.02 16.79
C ALA A 109 26.54 -31.61 16.54
N VAL A 110 26.03 -31.52 15.29
CA VAL A 110 24.72 -32.08 14.92
C VAL A 110 24.71 -33.58 15.09
N THR A 111 25.76 -34.30 14.61
CA THR A 111 25.84 -35.75 14.72
C THR A 111 25.85 -36.20 16.17
N GLU A 112 26.66 -35.57 17.01
CA GLU A 112 26.76 -35.90 18.45
C GLU A 112 25.43 -35.63 19.17
N ALA A 113 24.81 -34.47 18.94
CA ALA A 113 23.54 -34.15 19.54
C ALA A 113 22.41 -35.10 19.09
N GLN A 114 22.37 -35.51 17.81
CA GLN A 114 21.42 -36.51 17.32
C GLN A 114 21.67 -37.88 17.96
N ASP A 115 22.91 -38.27 18.18
CA ASP A 115 23.22 -39.54 18.82
C ASP A 115 22.92 -39.53 20.33
N ILE A 116 23.00 -38.35 20.97
CA ILE A 116 22.50 -38.16 22.34
C ILE A 116 21.00 -38.37 22.37
N ILE A 117 20.24 -37.70 21.48
CA ILE A 117 18.76 -37.78 21.42
C ILE A 117 18.30 -39.22 21.10
N LYS A 118 19.02 -39.97 20.24
CA LYS A 118 18.68 -41.37 19.99
C LYS A 118 18.83 -42.26 21.25
N ARG A 119 19.76 -41.95 22.13
CA ARG A 119 19.98 -42.65 23.39
C ARG A 119 19.05 -42.18 24.51
N ASP A 120 18.82 -40.89 24.57
CA ASP A 120 17.95 -40.21 25.53
C ASP A 120 17.09 -39.17 24.82
N PRO A 121 15.88 -39.55 24.35
CA PRO A 121 14.95 -38.67 23.69
C PRO A 121 14.44 -37.47 24.57
N SER A 122 14.72 -37.51 25.87
CA SER A 122 14.35 -36.46 26.82
C SER A 122 15.50 -35.51 27.15
N ASN A 123 16.65 -35.63 26.47
CA ASN A 123 17.79 -34.80 26.71
C ASN A 123 17.59 -33.36 26.22
N LEU A 124 17.16 -32.51 27.13
CA LEU A 124 16.81 -31.09 26.86
C LEU A 124 17.99 -30.31 26.24
N GLU A 125 19.23 -30.51 26.74
CA GLU A 125 20.40 -29.78 26.28
C GLU A 125 20.75 -30.13 24.82
N ALA A 126 20.59 -31.39 24.43
CA ALA A 126 20.81 -31.82 23.05
C ALA A 126 19.76 -31.22 22.10
N HIS A 127 18.51 -31.16 22.51
CA HIS A 127 17.44 -30.45 21.74
C HIS A 127 17.70 -28.96 21.63
N LYS A 128 18.07 -28.28 22.73
CA LYS A 128 18.44 -26.86 22.73
C LYS A 128 19.64 -26.56 21.85
N LEU A 129 20.65 -27.45 21.84
CA LEU A 129 21.82 -27.29 20.97
C LEU A 129 21.44 -27.39 19.49
N LEU A 130 20.68 -28.42 19.10
CA LEU A 130 20.19 -28.54 17.71
C LEU A 130 19.30 -27.38 17.31
N GLY A 131 18.38 -26.96 18.18
CA GLY A 131 17.52 -25.83 17.96
C GLY A 131 18.32 -24.55 17.68
N ARG A 132 19.33 -24.23 18.51
CA ARG A 132 20.21 -23.07 18.29
C ARG A 132 21.01 -23.16 17.00
N ILE A 133 21.53 -24.35 16.66
CA ILE A 133 22.25 -24.56 15.40
C ILE A 133 21.35 -24.31 14.19
N TYR A 134 20.14 -24.87 14.19
CA TYR A 134 19.20 -24.69 13.09
C TYR A 134 18.72 -23.23 12.96
N LEU A 135 18.45 -22.54 14.08
CA LEU A 135 18.11 -21.12 14.08
C LEU A 135 19.21 -20.26 13.45
N ARG A 136 20.46 -20.47 13.87
CA ARG A 136 21.59 -19.74 13.29
C ARG A 136 21.72 -19.99 11.79
N SER A 137 21.50 -21.23 11.37
CA SER A 137 21.58 -21.61 9.97
C SER A 137 20.45 -21.02 9.11
N LEU A 138 19.28 -20.69 9.69
CA LEU A 138 18.20 -20.00 8.99
C LEU A 138 18.60 -18.58 8.55
N GLY A 139 19.45 -17.89 9.32
CA GLY A 139 19.96 -16.55 8.98
C GLY A 139 21.01 -16.56 7.85
N ASP A 140 21.69 -17.68 7.63
CA ASP A 140 22.86 -17.78 6.75
C ASP A 140 22.54 -18.28 5.33
N ILE A 141 21.33 -18.81 5.05
CA ILE A 141 20.99 -19.46 3.77
C ILE A 141 19.74 -18.84 3.14
N PRO A 142 19.88 -18.06 2.05
CA PRO A 142 18.73 -17.66 1.25
C PRO A 142 18.31 -18.77 0.27
N GLY A 143 17.00 -19.07 0.21
CA GLY A 143 16.41 -19.95 -0.81
C GLY A 143 15.86 -21.30 -0.31
N SER A 144 15.58 -22.23 -1.21
CA SER A 144 14.86 -23.50 -0.97
C SER A 144 15.47 -24.45 0.06
N GLY A 145 16.68 -24.17 0.56
CA GLY A 145 17.30 -24.92 1.67
C GLY A 145 16.79 -24.48 3.05
N SER A 146 16.24 -23.29 3.19
CA SER A 146 15.77 -22.74 4.46
C SER A 146 14.54 -23.47 5.00
N ASP A 147 13.64 -23.96 4.14
CA ASP A 147 12.39 -24.63 4.54
C ASP A 147 12.64 -25.93 5.31
N ASN A 148 13.65 -26.69 4.92
CA ASN A 148 14.01 -27.93 5.64
C ASN A 148 14.64 -27.62 7.00
N ILE A 149 15.48 -26.59 7.07
CA ILE A 149 16.12 -26.17 8.33
C ILE A 149 15.07 -25.60 9.28
N LEU A 150 14.10 -24.83 8.78
CA LEU A 150 12.98 -24.33 9.56
C LEU A 150 12.18 -25.47 10.19
N LYS A 151 11.85 -26.51 9.43
CA LYS A 151 11.15 -27.70 9.96
C LYS A 151 11.97 -28.41 11.05
N LEU A 152 13.26 -28.58 10.83
CA LEU A 152 14.15 -29.17 11.83
C LEU A 152 14.22 -28.32 13.11
N ALA A 153 14.25 -26.99 12.98
CA ALA A 153 14.19 -26.11 14.13
C ALA A 153 12.86 -26.26 14.89
N ILE A 154 11.74 -26.26 14.17
CA ILE A 154 10.41 -26.47 14.78
C ILE A 154 10.37 -27.81 15.53
N GLU A 155 10.82 -28.92 14.93
CA GLU A 155 10.85 -30.22 15.59
C GLU A 155 11.63 -30.21 16.92
N GLN A 156 12.75 -29.50 16.98
CA GLN A 156 13.51 -29.40 18.21
C GLN A 156 12.76 -28.57 19.26
N TYR A 157 12.21 -27.40 18.87
CA TYR A 157 11.48 -26.54 19.82
C TYR A 157 10.16 -27.16 20.28
N GLU A 158 9.48 -27.99 19.46
CA GLU A 158 8.34 -28.80 19.91
C GLU A 158 8.73 -29.79 21.03
N GLN A 159 9.94 -30.33 21.00
CA GLN A 159 10.41 -31.18 22.10
C GLN A 159 10.84 -30.36 23.31
N ILE A 160 11.50 -29.22 23.10
CA ILE A 160 11.92 -28.32 24.21
C ILE A 160 10.71 -27.88 25.03
N VAL A 161 9.65 -27.35 24.39
CA VAL A 161 8.45 -26.90 25.14
C VAL A 161 7.69 -28.06 25.82
N LYS A 162 7.79 -29.29 25.31
CA LYS A 162 7.25 -30.47 26.02
C LYS A 162 8.06 -30.81 27.26
N LEU A 163 9.36 -30.66 27.21
CA LEU A 163 10.28 -30.96 28.32
C LEU A 163 10.30 -29.83 29.35
N GLU A 164 10.13 -28.58 28.89
CA GLU A 164 10.19 -27.38 29.71
C GLU A 164 8.96 -26.46 29.45
N PRO A 165 7.75 -26.92 29.83
CA PRO A 165 6.49 -26.26 29.47
C PRO A 165 6.22 -24.92 30.17
N ALA A 166 7.09 -24.49 31.04
CA ALA A 166 7.00 -23.19 31.76
C ALA A 166 7.94 -22.12 31.16
N SER A 167 8.69 -22.44 30.11
CA SER A 167 9.61 -21.48 29.48
C SER A 167 8.87 -20.55 28.54
N VAL A 168 8.75 -19.28 28.91
CA VAL A 168 8.15 -18.22 28.09
C VAL A 168 8.93 -18.05 26.78
N ASP A 169 10.24 -18.03 26.86
CA ASP A 169 11.14 -17.81 25.71
C ASP A 169 11.04 -18.90 24.66
N ASP A 170 10.93 -20.16 25.10
CA ASP A 170 10.85 -21.29 24.17
C ASP A 170 9.47 -21.35 23.47
N HIS A 171 8.37 -21.08 24.17
CA HIS A 171 7.05 -20.92 23.57
C HIS A 171 6.99 -19.75 22.60
N LEU A 172 7.59 -18.61 22.98
CA LEU A 172 7.67 -17.44 22.11
C LEU A 172 8.44 -17.74 20.83
N LEU A 173 9.57 -18.42 20.96
CA LEU A 173 10.42 -18.77 19.83
C LEU A 173 9.74 -19.79 18.92
N LEU A 174 9.12 -20.83 19.50
CA LEU A 174 8.35 -21.81 18.71
C LEU A 174 7.17 -21.14 17.98
N GLY A 175 6.47 -20.23 18.62
CA GLY A 175 5.41 -19.44 17.98
C GLY A 175 5.92 -18.62 16.78
N ARG A 176 7.10 -18.01 16.90
CA ARG A 176 7.75 -17.30 15.78
C ARG A 176 8.15 -18.23 14.64
N LEU A 177 8.66 -19.42 14.96
CA LEU A 177 9.02 -20.42 13.96
C LEU A 177 7.80 -20.92 13.20
N TYR A 178 6.68 -21.17 13.89
CA TYR A 178 5.43 -21.54 13.24
C TYR A 178 4.89 -20.43 12.35
N ARG A 179 4.96 -19.15 12.79
CA ARG A 179 4.58 -18.02 11.96
C ARG A 179 5.42 -17.95 10.68
N LEU A 180 6.75 -18.14 10.80
CA LEU A 180 7.65 -18.19 9.65
C LEU A 180 7.34 -19.37 8.71
N ASN A 181 6.87 -20.50 9.26
CA ASN A 181 6.42 -21.67 8.50
C ASN A 181 4.97 -21.52 7.95
N ASN A 182 4.33 -20.37 8.17
CA ASN A 182 2.94 -20.10 7.80
C ASN A 182 1.91 -21.03 8.48
N ASP A 183 2.24 -21.61 9.63
CA ASP A 183 1.31 -22.38 10.48
C ASP A 183 0.75 -21.45 11.57
N LEU A 184 -0.13 -20.52 11.13
CA LEU A 184 -0.62 -19.43 11.98
C LEU A 184 -1.40 -19.94 13.19
N LYS A 185 -2.10 -21.08 13.05
CA LYS A 185 -2.86 -21.68 14.15
C LYS A 185 -1.97 -22.18 15.28
N LYS A 186 -0.91 -22.91 14.95
CA LYS A 186 0.06 -23.36 15.96
C LYS A 186 0.86 -22.21 16.54
N ALA A 187 1.19 -21.20 15.71
CA ALA A 187 1.82 -19.98 16.18
C ALA A 187 0.96 -19.31 17.26
N GLU A 188 -0.35 -19.18 17.03
CA GLU A 188 -1.29 -18.58 17.98
C GLU A 188 -1.33 -19.38 19.30
N GLU A 189 -1.37 -20.72 19.24
CA GLU A 189 -1.41 -21.59 20.42
C GLU A 189 -0.19 -21.39 21.32
N GLU A 190 1.02 -21.36 20.71
CA GLU A 190 2.27 -21.19 21.43
C GLU A 190 2.43 -19.76 21.98
N LEU A 191 2.11 -18.74 21.18
CA LEU A 191 2.20 -17.34 21.63
C LEU A 191 1.20 -17.02 22.73
N LYS A 192 -0.02 -17.58 22.68
CA LYS A 192 -0.99 -17.48 23.78
C LYS A 192 -0.46 -18.15 25.06
N THR A 193 0.25 -19.27 24.92
CA THR A 193 0.87 -19.93 26.06
C THR A 193 1.97 -19.07 26.66
N ALA A 194 2.83 -18.44 25.84
CA ALA A 194 3.85 -17.50 26.31
C ALA A 194 3.23 -16.32 27.07
N VAL A 195 2.18 -15.66 26.51
CA VAL A 195 1.46 -14.56 27.18
C VAL A 195 0.76 -15.02 28.45
N LYS A 196 0.25 -16.25 28.50
CA LYS A 196 -0.38 -16.80 29.72
C LYS A 196 0.63 -17.06 30.83
N LEU A 197 1.84 -17.51 30.48
CA LEU A 197 2.94 -17.74 31.42
C LEU A 197 3.48 -16.45 32.00
N ASP A 198 3.66 -15.44 31.15
CA ASP A 198 4.03 -14.08 31.57
C ASP A 198 3.19 -13.03 30.81
N PRO A 199 2.08 -12.56 31.42
CA PRO A 199 1.23 -11.53 30.81
C PRO A 199 1.91 -10.16 30.66
N ASN A 200 3.05 -9.93 31.31
CA ASN A 200 3.83 -8.70 31.24
C ASN A 200 5.02 -8.83 30.27
N SER A 201 5.24 -10.00 29.69
CA SER A 201 6.27 -10.17 28.66
C SER A 201 5.93 -9.32 27.43
N GLU A 202 6.59 -8.17 27.32
CA GLU A 202 6.44 -7.26 26.18
C GLU A 202 6.61 -8.00 24.84
N GLU A 203 7.60 -8.88 24.79
CA GLU A 203 7.96 -9.60 23.57
C GLU A 203 6.88 -10.62 23.16
N ALA A 204 6.31 -11.33 24.15
CA ALA A 204 5.22 -12.27 23.91
C ALA A 204 3.93 -11.55 23.47
N VAL A 205 3.57 -10.47 24.17
CA VAL A 205 2.38 -9.64 23.88
C VAL A 205 2.48 -9.01 22.50
N THR A 206 3.61 -8.37 22.17
CA THR A 206 3.79 -7.73 20.86
C THR A 206 3.84 -8.74 19.71
N THR A 207 4.48 -9.91 19.93
CA THR A 207 4.56 -10.95 18.89
C THR A 207 3.17 -11.56 18.60
N LEU A 208 2.36 -11.80 19.63
CA LEU A 208 0.98 -12.28 19.47
C LEU A 208 0.10 -11.22 18.77
N ALA A 209 0.24 -9.95 19.14
CA ALA A 209 -0.45 -8.85 18.50
C ALA A 209 -0.09 -8.72 17.02
N MET A 210 1.21 -8.85 16.69
CA MET A 210 1.70 -8.86 15.30
C MET A 210 1.10 -10.02 14.50
N LEU A 211 1.00 -11.23 15.09
CA LEU A 211 0.36 -12.36 14.43
C LEU A 211 -1.08 -12.02 14.02
N TYR A 212 -1.86 -11.45 14.94
CA TYR A 212 -3.24 -11.05 14.65
C TYR A 212 -3.32 -9.93 13.60
N SER A 213 -2.38 -8.98 13.64
CA SER A 213 -2.30 -7.91 12.62
C SER A 213 -1.98 -8.47 11.23
N ASP A 214 -1.09 -9.46 11.14
CA ASP A 214 -0.77 -10.16 9.88
C ASP A 214 -1.99 -10.92 9.32
N GLU A 215 -2.87 -11.45 10.21
CA GLU A 215 -4.14 -12.08 9.83
C GLU A 215 -5.24 -11.05 9.48
N GLY A 216 -4.98 -9.76 9.66
CA GLY A 216 -5.97 -8.68 9.50
C GLY A 216 -6.95 -8.55 10.68
N ASP A 217 -6.79 -9.35 11.75
CA ASP A 217 -7.63 -9.28 12.95
C ASP A 217 -7.10 -8.23 13.94
N THR A 218 -7.23 -6.99 13.55
CA THR A 218 -6.83 -5.85 14.38
C THR A 218 -7.60 -5.75 15.69
N ALA A 219 -8.79 -6.37 15.78
CA ALA A 219 -9.58 -6.37 17.02
C ALA A 219 -8.90 -7.24 18.07
N ARG A 220 -8.47 -8.47 17.73
CA ARG A 220 -7.70 -9.33 18.65
C ARG A 220 -6.33 -8.74 18.97
N SER A 221 -5.67 -8.11 18.00
CA SER A 221 -4.41 -7.40 18.24
C SER A 221 -4.57 -6.34 19.32
N LEU A 222 -5.55 -5.43 19.18
CA LEU A 222 -5.84 -4.41 20.19
C LEU A 222 -6.21 -4.99 21.54
N GLN A 223 -6.98 -6.09 21.56
CA GLN A 223 -7.38 -6.76 22.82
C GLN A 223 -6.16 -7.22 23.61
N VAL A 224 -5.17 -7.84 22.93
CA VAL A 224 -3.96 -8.34 23.59
C VAL A 224 -3.08 -7.19 24.07
N LEU A 225 -2.84 -6.18 23.24
CA LEU A 225 -2.03 -5.01 23.60
C LEU A 225 -2.65 -4.20 24.73
N SER A 226 -3.98 -4.02 24.70
CA SER A 226 -4.71 -3.25 25.73
C SER A 226 -4.85 -3.98 27.05
N ALA A 227 -4.65 -5.31 27.09
CA ALA A 227 -4.64 -6.08 28.33
C ALA A 227 -3.48 -5.72 29.27
N VAL A 228 -2.39 -5.17 28.71
CA VAL A 228 -1.28 -4.63 29.51
C VAL A 228 -1.71 -3.29 30.10
N PRO A 229 -1.66 -3.11 31.44
CA PRO A 229 -2.03 -1.85 32.08
C PRO A 229 -1.18 -0.68 31.57
N ASP A 230 -1.77 0.52 31.41
CA ASP A 230 -1.07 1.70 30.88
C ASP A 230 0.25 1.99 31.59
N ALA A 231 0.27 1.89 32.92
CA ALA A 231 1.46 2.14 33.73
C ALA A 231 2.62 1.14 33.48
N ALA A 232 2.32 -0.01 32.84
CA ALA A 232 3.30 -1.05 32.53
C ALA A 232 3.67 -1.07 31.03
N ARG A 233 3.04 -0.22 30.21
CA ARG A 233 3.34 -0.16 28.78
C ARG A 233 4.65 0.56 28.52
N SER A 234 5.52 -0.09 27.75
CA SER A 234 6.76 0.49 27.23
C SER A 234 6.52 1.28 25.94
N ALA A 235 7.54 1.99 25.48
CA ALA A 235 7.55 2.65 24.17
C ALA A 235 7.20 1.67 23.03
N LYS A 236 7.70 0.43 23.09
CA LYS A 236 7.46 -0.59 22.08
C LYS A 236 5.99 -1.07 22.07
N LEU A 237 5.37 -1.22 23.24
CA LEU A 237 3.94 -1.56 23.33
C LEU A 237 3.05 -0.45 22.78
N TYR A 238 3.36 0.81 23.11
CA TYR A 238 2.63 1.95 22.52
C TYR A 238 2.83 2.07 21.01
N ALA A 239 4.04 1.81 20.49
CA ALA A 239 4.30 1.78 19.06
C ALA A 239 3.49 0.65 18.37
N ALA A 240 3.38 -0.54 18.99
CA ALA A 240 2.56 -1.63 18.48
C ALA A 240 1.06 -1.29 18.49
N LEU A 241 0.57 -0.60 19.51
CA LEU A 241 -0.80 -0.05 19.55
C LEU A 241 -1.00 0.95 18.41
N GLY A 242 -0.05 1.87 18.20
CA GLY A 242 -0.07 2.85 17.12
C GLY A 242 -0.19 2.17 15.75
N ALA A 243 0.65 1.18 15.47
CA ALA A 243 0.63 0.43 14.23
C ALA A 243 -0.70 -0.34 14.02
N THR A 244 -1.29 -0.88 15.10
CA THR A 244 -2.57 -1.57 15.02
C THR A 244 -3.73 -0.60 14.75
N TYR A 245 -3.74 0.59 15.36
CA TYR A 245 -4.72 1.64 15.06
C TYR A 245 -4.56 2.17 13.64
N GLU A 246 -3.32 2.36 13.17
CA GLU A 246 -3.01 2.75 11.79
C GLU A 246 -3.60 1.76 10.76
N GLN A 247 -3.42 0.46 10.98
CA GLN A 247 -4.01 -0.59 10.14
C GLN A 247 -5.55 -0.50 10.08
N ARG A 248 -6.18 -0.03 11.16
CA ARG A 248 -7.63 0.24 11.21
C ARG A 248 -8.03 1.58 10.60
N LYS A 249 -7.07 2.37 10.13
CA LYS A 249 -7.26 3.77 9.71
C LYS A 249 -7.81 4.68 10.84
N ASP A 250 -7.66 4.28 12.11
CA ASP A 250 -7.97 5.12 13.26
C ASP A 250 -6.74 5.98 13.57
N TYR A 251 -6.52 6.97 12.69
CA TYR A 251 -5.33 7.81 12.73
C TYR A 251 -5.21 8.62 14.03
N LYS A 252 -6.33 9.02 14.64
CA LYS A 252 -6.31 9.78 15.90
C LYS A 252 -5.78 8.94 17.05
N SER A 253 -6.30 7.73 17.22
CA SER A 253 -5.80 6.79 18.25
C SER A 253 -4.35 6.37 17.98
N ALA A 254 -3.96 6.20 16.70
CA ALA A 254 -2.58 5.92 16.32
C ALA A 254 -1.64 7.06 16.69
N ILE A 255 -2.00 8.32 16.40
CA ILE A 255 -1.25 9.53 16.79
C ILE A 255 -1.03 9.58 18.29
N ASP A 256 -2.07 9.34 19.10
CA ASP A 256 -1.95 9.38 20.55
C ASP A 256 -1.04 8.25 21.07
N ALA A 257 -1.15 7.05 20.53
CA ALA A 257 -0.28 5.93 20.90
C ALA A 257 1.20 6.19 20.53
N TYR A 258 1.48 6.67 19.32
CA TYR A 258 2.86 7.01 18.94
C TYR A 258 3.45 8.17 19.75
N LYS A 259 2.65 9.16 20.14
CA LYS A 259 3.11 10.22 21.06
C LYS A 259 3.56 9.64 22.39
N HIS A 260 2.78 8.73 22.98
CA HIS A 260 3.19 8.07 24.22
C HIS A 260 4.47 7.22 24.05
N ALA A 261 4.62 6.56 22.89
CA ALA A 261 5.86 5.85 22.59
C ALA A 261 7.07 6.80 22.59
N ILE A 262 6.95 7.98 21.97
CA ILE A 262 8.00 8.99 21.86
C ILE A 262 8.25 9.69 23.22
N GLU A 263 7.24 9.88 24.05
CA GLU A 263 7.43 10.41 25.42
C GLU A 263 8.31 9.50 26.27
N LEU A 264 8.20 8.17 26.07
CA LEU A 264 8.99 7.16 26.78
C LEU A 264 10.37 6.94 26.15
N ASP A 265 10.47 7.05 24.82
CA ASP A 265 11.70 6.87 24.04
C ASP A 265 11.77 7.93 22.93
N ARG A 266 12.46 9.05 23.23
CA ARG A 266 12.51 10.22 22.35
C ARG A 266 13.32 10.01 21.07
N ASP A 267 14.22 9.04 21.08
CA ASP A 267 15.10 8.75 19.95
C ASP A 267 14.55 7.62 19.07
N ASN A 268 13.33 7.17 19.32
CA ASN A 268 12.66 6.11 18.57
C ASN A 268 12.18 6.64 17.20
N LEU A 269 13.07 6.58 16.23
CA LEU A 269 12.78 7.06 14.86
C LEU A 269 11.61 6.31 14.19
N ASP A 270 11.38 5.05 14.53
CA ASP A 270 10.26 4.29 13.98
C ASP A 270 8.93 4.82 14.53
N ALA A 271 8.85 5.13 15.81
CA ALA A 271 7.67 5.74 16.41
C ALA A 271 7.42 7.16 15.85
N ILE A 272 8.50 7.96 15.67
CA ILE A 272 8.40 9.29 15.06
C ILE A 272 7.90 9.18 13.62
N ARG A 273 8.37 8.19 12.85
CA ARG A 273 7.90 7.92 11.49
C ARG A 273 6.43 7.52 11.48
N GLY A 274 6.02 6.60 12.36
CA GLY A 274 4.61 6.23 12.53
C GLY A 274 3.74 7.44 12.88
N LEU A 275 4.19 8.31 13.78
CA LEU A 275 3.49 9.56 14.10
C LEU A 275 3.37 10.48 12.89
N ALA A 276 4.44 10.63 12.11
CA ALA A 276 4.47 11.47 10.92
C ALA A 276 3.50 10.98 9.83
N GLU A 277 3.51 9.66 9.54
CA GLU A 277 2.60 9.03 8.57
C GLU A 277 1.13 9.20 9.01
N ASN A 278 0.83 9.00 10.30
CA ASN A 278 -0.53 9.15 10.79
C ASN A 278 -1.01 10.61 10.81
N TYR A 279 -0.14 11.59 11.09
CA TYR A 279 -0.46 13.00 10.87
C TYR A 279 -0.73 13.32 9.39
N LEU A 280 0.06 12.74 8.47
CA LEU A 280 -0.13 12.92 7.04
C LEU A 280 -1.46 12.34 6.57
N ASN A 281 -1.80 11.14 7.04
CA ASN A 281 -3.06 10.45 6.72
C ASN A 281 -4.30 11.14 7.34
N ASP A 282 -4.15 11.76 8.52
CA ASP A 282 -5.22 12.56 9.16
C ASP A 282 -5.30 14.00 8.61
N GLY A 283 -4.50 14.34 7.58
CA GLY A 283 -4.49 15.66 6.94
C GLY A 283 -3.78 16.75 7.75
N GLN A 284 -3.13 16.44 8.86
CA GLN A 284 -2.40 17.39 9.71
C GLN A 284 -1.00 17.67 9.12
N LEU A 285 -0.97 18.24 7.91
CA LEU A 285 0.25 18.42 7.11
C LEU A 285 1.40 19.14 7.85
N PRO A 286 1.16 20.26 8.60
CA PRO A 286 2.24 20.93 9.33
C PRO A 286 2.86 20.03 10.41
N ALA A 287 2.05 19.29 11.16
CA ALA A 287 2.53 18.39 12.22
C ALA A 287 3.33 17.21 11.64
N ALA A 288 2.85 16.64 10.51
CA ALA A 288 3.59 15.61 9.78
C ALA A 288 4.97 16.12 9.33
N LEU A 289 5.01 17.30 8.72
CA LEU A 289 6.27 17.92 8.25
C LEU A 289 7.26 18.14 9.38
N ASP A 290 6.80 18.56 10.55
CA ASP A 290 7.69 18.77 11.70
C ASP A 290 8.31 17.45 12.18
N GLN A 291 7.57 16.35 12.20
CA GLN A 291 8.13 15.04 12.52
C GLN A 291 9.11 14.54 11.45
N TYR A 292 8.81 14.71 10.16
CA TYR A 292 9.75 14.34 9.10
C TYR A 292 11.05 15.17 9.14
N LYS A 293 11.00 16.43 9.55
CA LYS A 293 12.22 17.23 9.77
C LYS A 293 13.10 16.62 10.89
N VAL A 294 12.48 16.16 11.98
CA VAL A 294 13.21 15.45 13.05
C VAL A 294 13.91 14.21 12.51
N ILE A 295 13.23 13.43 11.67
CA ILE A 295 13.84 12.24 11.03
C ILE A 295 14.98 12.66 10.09
N ALA A 296 14.79 13.69 9.26
CA ALA A 296 15.79 14.18 8.32
C ALA A 296 17.04 14.72 9.02
N ASP A 297 16.89 15.35 10.20
CA ASP A 297 18.00 15.85 11.02
C ASP A 297 18.76 14.69 11.68
N ALA A 298 18.04 13.65 12.13
CA ALA A 298 18.64 12.47 12.75
C ALA A 298 19.29 11.51 11.74
N ASN A 299 18.68 11.37 10.54
CA ASN A 299 19.17 10.54 9.45
C ASN A 299 19.11 11.29 8.11
N PRO A 300 20.11 12.10 7.79
CA PRO A 300 20.15 12.86 6.53
C PRO A 300 20.27 12.02 5.27
N GLU A 301 20.55 10.72 5.38
CA GLU A 301 20.69 9.79 4.27
C GLU A 301 19.38 9.04 3.95
N ASP A 302 18.31 9.33 4.65
CA ASP A 302 17.00 8.72 4.43
C ASP A 302 16.25 9.41 3.26
N ALA A 303 16.44 8.88 2.07
CA ALA A 303 15.77 9.39 0.85
C ALA A 303 14.23 9.37 0.96
N GLN A 304 13.66 8.38 1.67
CA GLN A 304 12.22 8.25 1.84
C GLN A 304 11.62 9.42 2.63
N THR A 305 12.31 9.88 3.65
CA THR A 305 11.91 11.08 4.40
C THR A 305 11.80 12.31 3.50
N PHE A 306 12.74 12.53 2.58
CA PHE A 306 12.67 13.65 1.65
C PHE A 306 11.55 13.49 0.61
N LEU A 307 11.23 12.27 0.19
CA LEU A 307 10.05 12.01 -0.66
C LEU A 307 8.76 12.39 0.04
N ARG A 308 8.58 11.99 1.32
CA ARG A 308 7.41 12.35 2.12
C ARG A 308 7.31 13.87 2.38
N MET A 309 8.43 14.51 2.68
CA MET A 309 8.47 15.98 2.82
C MET A 309 8.06 16.67 1.51
N SER A 310 8.49 16.16 0.36
CA SER A 310 8.08 16.70 -0.94
C SER A 310 6.57 16.56 -1.16
N GLU A 311 5.99 15.41 -0.84
CA GLU A 311 4.54 15.20 -0.92
C GLU A 311 3.78 16.23 -0.08
N ILE A 312 4.22 16.43 1.18
CA ILE A 312 3.59 17.40 2.10
C ILE A 312 3.73 18.82 1.55
N TYR A 313 4.93 19.23 1.11
CA TYR A 313 5.13 20.55 0.53
C TYR A 313 4.27 20.77 -0.71
N ARG A 314 4.15 19.77 -1.59
CA ARG A 314 3.27 19.82 -2.76
C ARG A 314 1.80 20.04 -2.36
N ARG A 315 1.29 19.26 -1.38
CA ARG A 315 -0.07 19.40 -0.86
C ARG A 315 -0.33 20.77 -0.20
N GLN A 316 0.72 21.41 0.32
CA GLN A 316 0.66 22.78 0.87
C GLN A 316 0.81 23.88 -0.20
N GLY A 317 1.06 23.52 -1.46
CA GLY A 317 1.38 24.46 -2.54
C GLY A 317 2.79 25.07 -2.47
N HIS A 318 3.66 24.52 -1.64
CA HIS A 318 5.05 24.95 -1.47
C HIS A 318 5.98 24.21 -2.46
N TYR A 319 5.74 24.40 -3.75
CA TYR A 319 6.33 23.61 -4.82
C TYR A 319 7.86 23.69 -4.90
N ASP A 320 8.47 24.86 -4.61
CA ASP A 320 9.93 24.99 -4.62
C ASP A 320 10.58 24.12 -3.53
N GLN A 321 9.97 24.09 -2.33
CA GLN A 321 10.45 23.24 -1.23
C GLN A 321 10.23 21.75 -1.52
N ALA A 322 9.15 21.42 -2.25
CA ALA A 322 8.92 20.07 -2.73
C ALA A 322 10.03 19.63 -3.68
N LEU A 323 10.37 20.45 -4.69
CA LEU A 323 11.44 20.17 -5.64
C LEU A 323 12.82 20.09 -4.96
N ASP A 324 13.09 20.94 -3.96
CA ASP A 324 14.36 20.89 -3.21
C ASP A 324 14.48 19.61 -2.38
N SER A 325 13.38 19.13 -1.81
CA SER A 325 13.33 17.83 -1.13
C SER A 325 13.59 16.68 -2.10
N LEU A 326 12.97 16.70 -3.29
CA LEU A 326 13.20 15.70 -4.33
C LEU A 326 14.64 15.70 -4.85
N LYS A 327 15.28 16.86 -4.99
CA LYS A 327 16.72 16.94 -5.36
C LYS A 327 17.62 16.29 -4.31
N LYS A 328 17.31 16.45 -3.01
CA LYS A 328 18.02 15.75 -1.93
C LYS A 328 17.82 14.24 -2.02
N ALA A 329 16.58 13.79 -2.20
CA ALA A 329 16.31 12.36 -2.42
C ALA A 329 17.05 11.81 -3.64
N GLN A 330 17.06 12.55 -4.76
CA GLN A 330 17.77 12.14 -5.99
C GLN A 330 19.29 12.02 -5.80
N ALA A 331 19.90 12.88 -4.98
CA ALA A 331 21.33 12.80 -4.68
C ALA A 331 21.66 11.53 -3.87
N LEU A 332 20.73 11.07 -3.02
CA LEU A 332 20.89 9.86 -2.21
C LEU A 332 20.61 8.58 -3.00
N VAL A 333 19.62 8.60 -3.89
CA VAL A 333 19.18 7.45 -4.69
C VAL A 333 19.05 7.81 -6.18
N PRO A 334 20.17 8.03 -6.89
CA PRO A 334 20.17 8.55 -8.26
C PRO A 334 19.49 7.66 -9.30
N ASP A 335 19.41 6.37 -9.02
CA ASP A 335 18.80 5.38 -9.91
C ASP A 335 17.31 5.13 -9.64
N ALA A 336 16.77 5.66 -8.54
CA ALA A 336 15.37 5.52 -8.22
C ALA A 336 14.48 6.23 -9.24
N LEU A 337 13.51 5.50 -9.80
CA LEU A 337 12.58 6.03 -10.80
C LEU A 337 11.46 6.87 -10.15
N GLU A 338 11.21 6.66 -8.88
CA GLU A 338 10.18 7.35 -8.10
C GLU A 338 10.48 8.84 -7.95
N VAL A 339 11.75 9.22 -7.77
CA VAL A 339 12.12 10.62 -7.55
C VAL A 339 11.79 11.50 -8.76
N PRO A 340 12.28 11.21 -10.00
CA PRO A 340 11.91 12.01 -11.16
C PRO A 340 10.41 11.93 -11.47
N TYR A 341 9.74 10.80 -11.21
CA TYR A 341 8.28 10.73 -11.33
C TYR A 341 7.59 11.76 -10.43
N ASN A 342 7.98 11.84 -9.15
CA ASN A 342 7.43 12.85 -8.22
C ASN A 342 7.81 14.28 -8.62
N MET A 343 8.98 14.51 -9.24
CA MET A 343 9.32 15.83 -9.80
C MET A 343 8.34 16.23 -10.90
N ALA A 344 7.96 15.30 -11.78
CA ALA A 344 6.98 15.57 -12.82
C ALA A 344 5.61 15.93 -12.22
N VAL A 345 5.17 15.22 -11.15
CA VAL A 345 3.93 15.52 -10.42
C VAL A 345 3.97 16.92 -9.79
N VAL A 346 5.13 17.37 -9.28
CA VAL A 346 5.26 18.73 -8.74
C VAL A 346 5.24 19.78 -9.87
N TYR A 347 5.88 19.52 -11.00
CA TYR A 347 5.83 20.43 -12.15
C TYR A 347 4.42 20.57 -12.72
N GLU A 348 3.67 19.46 -12.84
CA GLU A 348 2.27 19.43 -13.23
C GLU A 348 1.43 20.31 -12.28
N ALA A 349 1.59 20.15 -10.96
CA ALA A 349 0.91 20.95 -9.95
C ALA A 349 1.26 22.46 -10.01
N GLN A 350 2.40 22.82 -10.58
CA GLN A 350 2.79 24.21 -10.88
C GLN A 350 2.21 24.73 -12.20
N GLY A 351 1.55 23.90 -13.00
CA GLY A 351 1.16 24.22 -14.38
C GLY A 351 2.36 24.25 -15.35
N ARG A 352 3.50 23.67 -14.96
CA ARG A 352 4.72 23.58 -15.79
C ARG A 352 4.70 22.28 -16.59
N TYR A 353 3.72 22.18 -17.47
CA TYR A 353 3.43 20.95 -18.22
C TYR A 353 4.61 20.49 -19.11
N ASP A 354 5.30 21.42 -19.77
CA ASP A 354 6.49 21.10 -20.57
C ASP A 354 7.61 20.45 -19.76
N ASP A 355 7.88 20.96 -18.55
CA ASP A 355 8.89 20.39 -17.66
C ASP A 355 8.48 19.00 -17.15
N ALA A 356 7.21 18.82 -16.78
CA ALA A 356 6.65 17.54 -16.37
C ALA A 356 6.76 16.50 -17.51
N ALA A 357 6.30 16.87 -18.70
CA ALA A 357 6.34 16.00 -19.88
C ALA A 357 7.77 15.58 -20.22
N LYS A 358 8.71 16.52 -20.16
CA LYS A 358 10.14 16.23 -20.43
C LYS A 358 10.71 15.21 -19.46
N VAL A 359 10.44 15.36 -18.15
CA VAL A 359 10.92 14.41 -17.14
C VAL A 359 10.33 13.02 -17.36
N LEU A 360 9.05 12.93 -17.70
CA LEU A 360 8.38 11.64 -17.97
C LEU A 360 8.89 11.00 -19.27
N GLN A 361 9.13 11.78 -20.33
CA GLN A 361 9.75 11.29 -21.56
C GLN A 361 11.15 10.73 -21.31
N ASP A 362 11.97 11.44 -20.49
CA ASP A 362 13.30 10.98 -20.11
C ASP A 362 13.24 9.68 -19.30
N LEU A 363 12.25 9.51 -18.38
CA LEU A 363 11.99 8.27 -17.67
C LEU A 363 11.60 7.12 -18.59
N ILE A 364 10.67 7.35 -19.52
CA ILE A 364 10.23 6.37 -20.50
C ILE A 364 11.43 5.94 -21.36
N LYS A 365 12.27 6.88 -21.78
CA LYS A 365 13.48 6.61 -22.55
C LYS A 365 14.53 5.85 -21.73
N LYS A 366 14.79 6.26 -20.46
CA LYS A 366 15.74 5.59 -19.55
C LYS A 366 15.37 4.13 -19.30
N THR A 367 14.09 3.81 -19.29
CA THR A 367 13.57 2.47 -19.04
C THR A 367 13.33 1.65 -20.30
N GLU A 368 13.65 2.19 -21.49
CA GLU A 368 13.50 1.50 -22.76
C GLU A 368 14.50 0.35 -22.90
N LYS A 369 14.02 -0.80 -23.37
CA LYS A 369 14.85 -1.96 -23.70
C LYS A 369 14.88 -2.17 -25.20
N PRO A 370 16.05 -2.36 -25.81
CA PRO A 370 16.18 -2.55 -27.26
C PRO A 370 15.42 -3.76 -27.81
N ASP A 371 15.26 -4.80 -27.01
CA ASP A 371 14.56 -6.05 -27.37
C ASP A 371 13.05 -6.01 -27.06
N GLY A 372 12.55 -4.96 -26.43
CA GLY A 372 11.15 -4.84 -26.01
C GLY A 372 10.69 -5.84 -24.95
N ASN A 373 11.61 -6.64 -24.40
CA ASN A 373 11.29 -7.66 -23.39
C ASN A 373 11.27 -7.08 -21.98
N TYR A 374 10.09 -6.72 -21.51
CA TYR A 374 9.87 -6.21 -20.17
C TYR A 374 9.30 -7.28 -19.25
N SER A 375 9.82 -7.36 -18.02
CA SER A 375 9.17 -8.06 -16.91
C SER A 375 7.81 -7.42 -16.59
N GLN A 376 6.96 -8.10 -15.83
CA GLN A 376 5.66 -7.54 -15.44
C GLN A 376 5.81 -6.21 -14.68
N SER A 377 6.76 -6.14 -13.74
CA SER A 377 7.04 -4.91 -12.98
C SER A 377 7.51 -3.77 -13.88
N GLU A 378 8.38 -4.04 -14.85
CA GLU A 378 8.85 -3.02 -15.80
C GLU A 378 7.72 -2.54 -16.72
N ARG A 379 6.84 -3.43 -17.18
CA ARG A 379 5.64 -3.04 -17.94
C ARG A 379 4.74 -2.13 -17.13
N ASN A 380 4.50 -2.49 -15.87
CA ASN A 380 3.66 -1.69 -14.98
C ASN A 380 4.25 -0.29 -14.75
N ASN A 381 5.56 -0.20 -14.42
CA ASN A 381 6.22 1.09 -14.23
C ASN A 381 6.17 1.96 -15.50
N ARG A 382 6.45 1.36 -16.66
CA ARG A 382 6.37 2.09 -17.94
C ARG A 382 4.94 2.53 -18.26
N GLY A 383 3.95 1.69 -17.95
CA GLY A 383 2.53 2.03 -18.06
C GLY A 383 2.20 3.28 -17.25
N ILE A 384 2.59 3.30 -15.98
CA ILE A 384 2.39 4.45 -15.08
C ILE A 384 3.04 5.74 -15.63
N PHE A 385 4.25 5.65 -16.20
CA PHE A 385 4.93 6.84 -16.76
C PHE A 385 4.23 7.35 -18.02
N MET A 386 3.79 6.45 -18.90
CA MET A 386 3.08 6.81 -20.13
C MET A 386 1.69 7.36 -19.83
N GLU A 387 0.99 6.76 -18.88
CA GLU A 387 -0.30 7.23 -18.38
C GLU A 387 -0.17 8.65 -17.81
N ARG A 388 0.80 8.89 -16.91
CA ARG A 388 1.05 10.23 -16.36
C ARG A 388 1.43 11.23 -17.45
N LEU A 389 2.24 10.84 -18.42
CA LEU A 389 2.59 11.71 -19.56
C LEU A 389 1.35 12.09 -20.36
N GLY A 390 0.46 11.14 -20.61
CA GLY A 390 -0.81 11.41 -21.27
C GLY A 390 -1.71 12.34 -20.45
N MET A 391 -1.78 12.17 -19.13
CA MET A 391 -2.51 13.05 -18.23
C MET A 391 -1.97 14.48 -18.24
N VAL A 392 -0.62 14.66 -18.17
CA VAL A 392 0.02 15.97 -18.26
C VAL A 392 -0.32 16.69 -19.57
N TYR A 393 -0.32 15.98 -20.70
CA TYR A 393 -0.74 16.57 -21.98
C TYR A 393 -2.24 16.87 -22.03
N ARG A 394 -3.05 16.10 -21.35
CA ARG A 394 -4.50 16.36 -21.24
C ARG A 394 -4.79 17.61 -20.42
N ASP A 395 -4.08 17.78 -19.29
CA ASP A 395 -4.17 18.99 -18.47
C ASP A 395 -3.69 20.25 -19.20
N GLU A 396 -2.74 20.09 -20.13
CA GLU A 396 -2.30 21.16 -21.07
C GLU A 396 -3.31 21.40 -22.21
N GLU A 397 -4.40 20.66 -22.27
CA GLU A 397 -5.34 20.60 -23.41
C GLU A 397 -4.68 20.17 -24.74
N ASN A 398 -3.50 19.53 -24.67
CA ASN A 398 -2.79 18.97 -25.84
C ASN A 398 -3.28 17.54 -26.12
N TYR A 399 -4.54 17.43 -26.46
CA TYR A 399 -5.21 16.13 -26.65
C TYR A 399 -4.55 15.20 -27.68
N PRO A 400 -3.99 15.69 -28.82
CA PRO A 400 -3.28 14.81 -29.74
C PRO A 400 -2.04 14.15 -29.12
N ALA A 401 -1.27 14.88 -28.30
CA ALA A 401 -0.10 14.35 -27.62
C ALA A 401 -0.51 13.39 -26.48
N ALA A 402 -1.60 13.69 -25.75
CA ALA A 402 -2.16 12.80 -24.74
C ALA A 402 -2.55 11.45 -25.34
N VAL A 403 -3.33 11.45 -26.43
CA VAL A 403 -3.72 10.21 -27.13
C VAL A 403 -2.49 9.45 -27.64
N ALA A 404 -1.44 10.15 -28.12
CA ALA A 404 -0.22 9.49 -28.56
C ALA A 404 0.52 8.80 -27.41
N ALA A 405 0.57 9.41 -26.22
CA ALA A 405 1.17 8.83 -25.02
C ALA A 405 0.39 7.58 -24.56
N PHE A 406 -0.95 7.65 -24.47
CA PHE A 406 -1.79 6.51 -24.10
C PHE A 406 -1.74 5.37 -25.12
N ARG A 407 -1.61 5.69 -26.43
CA ARG A 407 -1.41 4.65 -27.46
C ARG A 407 -0.08 3.89 -27.28
N GLN A 408 0.96 4.50 -26.69
CA GLN A 408 2.19 3.78 -26.37
C GLN A 408 1.96 2.70 -25.31
N MET A 409 1.04 2.89 -24.35
CA MET A 409 0.68 1.87 -23.37
C MET A 409 0.18 0.59 -24.05
N LEU A 410 -0.56 0.70 -25.15
CA LEU A 410 -1.09 -0.44 -25.90
C LEU A 410 0.04 -1.33 -26.47
N THR A 411 1.24 -0.80 -26.62
CA THR A 411 2.41 -1.53 -27.15
C THR A 411 3.17 -2.31 -26.07
N LEU A 412 2.91 -2.05 -24.78
CA LEU A 412 3.62 -2.70 -23.68
C LEU A 412 3.21 -4.17 -23.48
N GLY A 413 2.04 -4.54 -23.99
CA GLY A 413 1.43 -5.84 -23.73
C GLY A 413 0.84 -5.94 -22.31
N GLY A 414 -0.04 -6.93 -22.14
CA GLY A 414 -0.85 -7.12 -20.94
C GLY A 414 -2.19 -6.43 -21.02
N ASP A 415 -3.23 -7.15 -20.58
CA ASP A 415 -4.62 -6.69 -20.73
C ASP A 415 -4.89 -5.42 -19.89
N ASP A 416 -4.23 -5.28 -18.73
CA ASP A 416 -4.43 -4.12 -17.87
C ASP A 416 -3.95 -2.82 -18.50
N ASN A 417 -2.70 -2.79 -19.03
CA ASN A 417 -2.19 -1.62 -19.75
C ASN A 417 -3.03 -1.28 -20.98
N ALA A 418 -3.52 -2.31 -21.71
CA ALA A 418 -4.36 -2.11 -22.88
C ALA A 418 -5.72 -1.52 -22.48
N ARG A 419 -6.35 -2.05 -21.42
CA ARG A 419 -7.64 -1.56 -20.90
C ARG A 419 -7.53 -0.11 -20.48
N THR A 420 -6.55 0.22 -19.60
CA THR A 420 -6.31 1.59 -19.13
C THR A 420 -6.03 2.52 -20.28
N GLY A 421 -5.11 2.14 -21.20
CA GLY A 421 -4.77 2.97 -22.35
C GLY A 421 -5.97 3.26 -23.26
N TYR A 422 -6.87 2.29 -23.50
CA TYR A 422 -8.09 2.53 -24.28
C TYR A 422 -9.08 3.43 -23.54
N GLN A 423 -9.25 3.25 -22.23
CA GLN A 423 -10.10 4.12 -21.41
C GLN A 423 -9.62 5.57 -21.46
N ASP A 424 -8.33 5.80 -21.23
CA ASP A 424 -7.73 7.13 -21.26
C ASP A 424 -7.83 7.80 -22.65
N ILE A 425 -7.67 7.03 -23.73
CA ILE A 425 -7.86 7.53 -25.10
C ILE A 425 -9.32 7.97 -25.30
N ILE A 426 -10.27 7.15 -24.87
CA ILE A 426 -11.72 7.45 -25.01
C ILE A 426 -12.06 8.70 -24.20
N ASP A 427 -11.61 8.78 -22.97
CA ASP A 427 -11.85 9.91 -22.06
C ASP A 427 -11.20 11.19 -22.59
N THR A 428 -9.99 11.10 -23.14
CA THR A 428 -9.31 12.24 -23.79
C THR A 428 -10.12 12.77 -24.99
N TYR A 429 -10.64 11.90 -25.84
CA TYR A 429 -11.48 12.32 -26.94
C TYR A 429 -12.81 12.91 -26.47
N ARG A 430 -13.40 12.40 -25.39
CA ARG A 430 -14.61 12.97 -24.77
C ARG A 430 -14.36 14.37 -24.22
N GLU A 431 -13.25 14.55 -23.49
CA GLU A 431 -12.86 15.85 -22.95
C GLU A 431 -12.58 16.86 -24.05
N ALA A 432 -11.92 16.43 -25.13
CA ALA A 432 -11.73 17.22 -26.34
C ALA A 432 -13.05 17.45 -27.14
N LYS A 433 -14.17 16.89 -26.67
CA LYS A 433 -15.49 16.94 -27.36
C LYS A 433 -15.46 16.34 -28.77
N GLN A 434 -14.54 15.40 -29.01
CA GLN A 434 -14.37 14.64 -30.25
C GLN A 434 -15.15 13.31 -30.15
N TRP A 435 -16.48 13.42 -30.18
CA TRP A 435 -17.40 12.32 -29.87
C TRP A 435 -17.33 11.13 -30.83
N SER A 436 -17.07 11.40 -32.12
CA SER A 436 -16.91 10.36 -33.12
C SER A 436 -15.62 9.56 -32.93
N GLU A 437 -14.54 10.25 -32.57
CA GLU A 437 -13.23 9.66 -32.27
C GLU A 437 -13.30 8.83 -30.98
N ALA A 438 -13.99 9.31 -29.94
CA ALA A 438 -14.24 8.56 -28.71
C ALA A 438 -15.00 7.25 -29.01
N THR A 439 -16.05 7.32 -29.82
CA THR A 439 -16.81 6.12 -30.23
C THR A 439 -15.95 5.17 -31.09
N ALA A 440 -15.12 5.70 -31.98
CA ALA A 440 -14.23 4.89 -32.80
C ALA A 440 -13.16 4.17 -31.95
N ALA A 441 -12.59 4.86 -30.97
CA ALA A 441 -11.63 4.28 -30.01
C ALA A 441 -12.29 3.19 -29.15
N ALA A 442 -13.52 3.40 -28.68
CA ALA A 442 -14.27 2.39 -27.93
C ALA A 442 -14.56 1.13 -28.78
N LYS A 443 -14.87 1.29 -30.06
CA LYS A 443 -15.02 0.17 -30.99
C LYS A 443 -13.73 -0.58 -31.21
N GLU A 444 -12.60 0.16 -31.43
CA GLU A 444 -11.27 -0.43 -31.55
C GLU A 444 -10.93 -1.26 -30.32
N ALA A 445 -11.21 -0.73 -29.11
CA ALA A 445 -10.98 -1.41 -27.85
C ALA A 445 -11.75 -2.74 -27.76
N VAL A 446 -13.04 -2.75 -28.08
CA VAL A 446 -13.87 -3.95 -28.07
C VAL A 446 -13.42 -4.96 -29.14
N ASP A 447 -13.01 -4.51 -30.32
CA ASP A 447 -12.48 -5.38 -31.37
C ASP A 447 -11.18 -6.07 -30.95
N LYS A 448 -10.33 -5.38 -30.19
CA LYS A 448 -9.06 -5.93 -29.65
C LYS A 448 -9.26 -6.78 -28.41
N MET A 449 -10.23 -6.46 -27.58
CA MET A 449 -10.53 -7.12 -26.30
C MET A 449 -12.01 -7.51 -26.20
N PRO A 450 -12.50 -8.42 -27.06
CA PRO A 450 -13.94 -8.70 -27.22
C PRO A 450 -14.60 -9.32 -25.97
N ASN A 451 -13.80 -9.89 -25.07
CA ASN A 451 -14.28 -10.49 -23.83
C ASN A 451 -14.22 -9.52 -22.64
N ASP A 452 -13.67 -8.31 -22.83
CA ASP A 452 -13.62 -7.32 -21.77
C ASP A 452 -14.99 -6.67 -21.60
N ARG A 453 -15.62 -6.99 -20.47
CA ARG A 453 -16.96 -6.52 -20.11
C ARG A 453 -16.98 -5.00 -19.89
N GLY A 454 -15.92 -4.46 -19.30
CA GLY A 454 -15.78 -3.02 -19.01
C GLY A 454 -15.74 -2.20 -20.30
N LEU A 455 -14.89 -2.57 -21.25
CA LEU A 455 -14.79 -1.87 -22.54
C LEU A 455 -16.08 -1.97 -23.37
N ARG A 456 -16.82 -3.09 -23.29
CA ARG A 456 -18.14 -3.19 -23.90
C ARG A 456 -19.13 -2.21 -23.29
N MET A 457 -19.17 -2.10 -21.95
CA MET A 457 -20.01 -1.12 -21.26
C MET A 457 -19.64 0.33 -21.62
N VAL A 458 -18.34 0.62 -21.78
CA VAL A 458 -17.87 1.94 -22.24
C VAL A 458 -18.37 2.23 -23.66
N LEU A 459 -18.25 1.27 -24.60
CA LEU A 459 -18.77 1.43 -25.96
C LEU A 459 -20.27 1.67 -25.97
N ASP A 460 -21.04 0.87 -25.25
CA ASP A 460 -22.49 1.01 -25.18
C ASP A 460 -22.90 2.35 -24.55
N SER A 461 -22.14 2.83 -23.53
CA SER A 461 -22.31 4.18 -22.97
C SER A 461 -22.11 5.28 -24.03
N GLN A 462 -21.07 5.18 -24.88
CA GLN A 462 -20.86 6.13 -25.99
C GLN A 462 -22.00 6.08 -27.01
N LEU A 463 -22.46 4.88 -27.34
CA LEU A 463 -23.55 4.70 -28.28
C LEU A 463 -24.90 5.22 -27.76
N ALA A 464 -25.13 5.14 -26.45
CA ALA A 464 -26.30 5.74 -25.79
C ALA A 464 -26.31 7.25 -25.90
N ASP A 465 -25.14 7.87 -25.76
CA ASP A 465 -24.99 9.32 -25.81
C ASP A 465 -25.08 9.88 -27.25
N THR A 466 -24.65 9.09 -28.26
CA THR A 466 -24.52 9.52 -29.67
C THR A 466 -25.49 8.90 -30.64
N GLY A 467 -26.30 7.91 -30.25
CA GLY A 467 -27.10 7.09 -31.15
C GLY A 467 -28.39 6.55 -30.53
N ASP A 468 -28.55 5.23 -30.58
CA ASP A 468 -29.73 4.53 -30.09
C ASP A 468 -29.59 4.13 -28.62
N ALA A 469 -30.07 4.99 -27.72
CA ALA A 469 -30.00 4.78 -26.30
C ALA A 469 -30.72 3.51 -25.79
N ASP A 470 -31.86 3.15 -26.42
CA ASP A 470 -32.63 1.95 -26.02
C ASP A 470 -31.87 0.68 -26.36
N LYS A 471 -31.23 0.64 -27.51
CA LYS A 471 -30.39 -0.49 -27.92
C LYS A 471 -29.18 -0.60 -27.01
N ALA A 472 -28.45 0.48 -26.79
CA ALA A 472 -27.27 0.51 -25.91
C ALA A 472 -27.60 0.03 -24.48
N LEU A 473 -28.72 0.49 -23.92
CA LEU A 473 -29.20 0.01 -22.62
C LEU A 473 -29.55 -1.48 -22.62
N ALA A 474 -30.11 -2.00 -23.73
CA ALA A 474 -30.41 -3.44 -23.89
C ALA A 474 -29.12 -4.26 -24.00
N ASP A 475 -28.11 -3.75 -24.73
CA ASP A 475 -26.80 -4.40 -24.88
C ASP A 475 -26.07 -4.48 -23.53
N VAL A 476 -26.04 -3.40 -22.72
CA VAL A 476 -25.51 -3.43 -21.38
C VAL A 476 -26.27 -4.42 -20.49
N ARG A 477 -27.61 -4.46 -20.54
CA ARG A 477 -28.39 -5.45 -19.75
C ARG A 477 -28.05 -6.89 -20.14
N SER A 478 -27.68 -7.15 -21.40
CA SER A 478 -27.29 -8.49 -21.86
C SER A 478 -26.00 -9.00 -21.24
N LEU A 479 -25.20 -8.11 -20.60
CA LEU A 479 -23.96 -8.45 -19.92
C LEU A 479 -24.19 -9.02 -18.51
N LEU A 480 -25.43 -9.01 -18.00
CA LEU A 480 -25.75 -9.59 -16.69
C LEU A 480 -25.55 -11.10 -16.70
N LYS A 481 -24.88 -11.63 -15.67
CA LYS A 481 -24.54 -13.04 -15.49
C LYS A 481 -25.25 -13.69 -14.30
N GLY A 482 -25.92 -12.91 -13.46
CA GLY A 482 -26.51 -13.38 -12.20
C GLY A 482 -25.50 -13.60 -11.09
N THR A 483 -24.37 -12.89 -11.11
CA THR A 483 -23.29 -12.93 -10.11
C THR A 483 -23.11 -11.57 -9.45
N ASP A 484 -22.33 -11.52 -8.35
CA ASP A 484 -22.04 -10.27 -7.65
C ASP A 484 -21.30 -9.25 -8.52
N ASP A 485 -20.55 -9.71 -9.54
CA ASP A 485 -19.90 -8.85 -10.54
C ASP A 485 -20.90 -8.04 -11.38
N ASP A 486 -22.20 -8.36 -11.32
CA ASP A 486 -23.26 -7.61 -11.99
C ASP A 486 -23.48 -6.22 -11.37
N ARG A 487 -22.90 -5.96 -10.21
CA ARG A 487 -22.89 -4.63 -9.59
C ARG A 487 -22.40 -3.55 -10.56
N GLU A 488 -21.31 -3.80 -11.28
CA GLU A 488 -20.75 -2.85 -12.25
C GLU A 488 -21.69 -2.57 -13.43
N VAL A 489 -22.40 -3.60 -13.90
CA VAL A 489 -23.41 -3.42 -14.96
C VAL A 489 -24.56 -2.55 -14.47
N TYR A 490 -25.05 -2.77 -13.25
CA TYR A 490 -26.10 -1.94 -12.67
C TYR A 490 -25.65 -0.51 -12.42
N ILE A 491 -24.40 -0.29 -12.01
CA ILE A 491 -23.79 1.05 -11.90
C ILE A 491 -23.79 1.74 -13.27
N THR A 492 -23.31 1.07 -14.31
CA THR A 492 -23.29 1.61 -15.67
C THR A 492 -24.70 1.94 -16.16
N LEU A 493 -25.68 1.04 -15.95
CA LEU A 493 -27.08 1.29 -16.27
C LEU A 493 -27.64 2.51 -15.53
N ALA A 494 -27.28 2.66 -14.24
CA ALA A 494 -27.72 3.80 -13.46
C ALA A 494 -27.16 5.12 -14.00
N GLN A 495 -25.88 5.18 -14.30
CA GLN A 495 -25.22 6.35 -14.88
C GLN A 495 -25.78 6.71 -16.25
N MET A 496 -25.96 5.72 -17.14
CA MET A 496 -26.59 5.94 -18.45
C MET A 496 -28.00 6.50 -18.30
N ASN A 497 -28.83 5.88 -17.45
CA ASN A 497 -30.21 6.33 -17.24
C ASN A 497 -30.26 7.72 -16.59
N THR A 498 -29.32 8.06 -15.70
CA THR A 498 -29.18 9.39 -15.08
C THR A 498 -28.89 10.46 -16.16
N ARG A 499 -27.95 10.20 -17.08
CA ARG A 499 -27.65 11.12 -18.20
C ARG A 499 -28.85 11.28 -19.13
N LEU A 500 -29.55 10.18 -19.41
CA LEU A 500 -30.76 10.19 -20.25
C LEU A 500 -32.01 10.71 -19.53
N LYS A 501 -31.89 11.17 -18.27
CA LYS A 501 -33.00 11.65 -17.44
C LYS A 501 -34.12 10.62 -17.21
N ARG A 502 -33.78 9.31 -17.28
CA ARG A 502 -34.66 8.17 -16.98
C ARG A 502 -34.60 7.82 -15.50
N TRP A 503 -35.08 8.71 -14.67
CA TRP A 503 -34.85 8.72 -13.23
C TRP A 503 -35.25 7.43 -12.53
N LYS A 504 -36.43 6.88 -12.86
CA LYS A 504 -36.94 5.64 -12.26
C LYS A 504 -36.02 4.45 -12.56
N ASP A 505 -35.60 4.32 -13.82
CA ASP A 505 -34.71 3.23 -14.23
C ASP A 505 -33.32 3.37 -13.61
N ALA A 506 -32.84 4.62 -13.37
CA ALA A 506 -31.61 4.91 -12.68
C ALA A 506 -31.70 4.47 -11.20
N GLU A 507 -32.76 4.85 -10.50
CA GLU A 507 -32.98 4.49 -9.09
C GLU A 507 -33.11 2.96 -8.94
N GLU A 508 -33.85 2.26 -9.81
CA GLU A 508 -33.97 0.80 -9.80
C GLU A 508 -32.61 0.10 -10.04
N ALA A 509 -31.76 0.66 -10.90
CA ALA A 509 -30.42 0.13 -11.13
C ALA A 509 -29.51 0.34 -9.92
N LEU A 510 -29.58 1.52 -9.26
CA LEU A 510 -28.85 1.80 -8.02
C LEU A 510 -29.28 0.87 -6.87
N ASP A 511 -30.58 0.55 -6.76
CA ASP A 511 -31.06 -0.39 -5.75
C ASP A 511 -30.45 -1.78 -5.95
N LYS A 512 -30.37 -2.25 -7.20
CA LYS A 512 -29.74 -3.54 -7.51
C LYS A 512 -28.23 -3.52 -7.26
N ALA A 513 -27.55 -2.43 -7.63
CA ALA A 513 -26.13 -2.25 -7.33
C ALA A 513 -25.88 -2.27 -5.81
N GLN A 514 -26.74 -1.60 -5.03
CA GLN A 514 -26.67 -1.57 -3.58
C GLN A 514 -26.76 -2.97 -2.95
N HIS A 515 -27.69 -3.81 -3.46
CA HIS A 515 -27.85 -5.19 -2.97
C HIS A 515 -26.64 -6.07 -3.24
N LEU A 516 -25.86 -5.77 -4.27
CA LEU A 516 -24.63 -6.49 -4.64
C LEU A 516 -23.37 -5.89 -4.01
N SER A 517 -23.50 -4.78 -3.27
CA SER A 517 -22.39 -4.10 -2.61
C SER A 517 -22.11 -4.74 -1.25
N ALA A 518 -21.03 -5.54 -1.17
CA ALA A 518 -20.62 -6.23 0.05
C ALA A 518 -19.63 -5.42 0.91
N LYS A 519 -18.81 -4.57 0.28
CA LYS A 519 -17.81 -3.74 0.94
C LYS A 519 -18.35 -2.35 1.24
N SER A 520 -17.84 -1.71 2.30
CA SER A 520 -18.20 -0.32 2.65
C SER A 520 -17.97 0.64 1.49
N GLU A 521 -16.82 0.55 0.84
CA GLU A 521 -16.43 1.38 -0.29
C GLU A 521 -17.42 1.27 -1.47
N ASP A 522 -17.93 0.07 -1.73
CA ASP A 522 -18.94 -0.18 -2.76
C ASP A 522 -20.28 0.49 -2.43
N VAL A 523 -20.69 0.41 -1.15
CA VAL A 523 -21.90 1.05 -0.63
C VAL A 523 -21.79 2.57 -0.70
N GLU A 524 -20.65 3.12 -0.32
CA GLU A 524 -20.34 4.54 -0.39
C GLU A 524 -20.44 5.07 -1.82
N TYR A 525 -19.86 4.35 -2.79
CA TYR A 525 -19.92 4.73 -4.19
C TYR A 525 -21.36 4.73 -4.73
N VAL A 526 -22.18 3.75 -4.40
CA VAL A 526 -23.60 3.70 -4.79
C VAL A 526 -24.38 4.84 -4.14
N ASN A 527 -24.14 5.16 -2.87
CA ASN A 527 -24.76 6.29 -2.19
C ASN A 527 -24.37 7.62 -2.84
N PHE A 528 -23.10 7.80 -3.23
CA PHE A 528 -22.64 8.96 -3.97
C PHE A 528 -23.38 9.13 -5.30
N LEU A 529 -23.48 8.06 -6.10
CA LEU A 529 -24.21 8.09 -7.38
C LEU A 529 -25.71 8.37 -7.18
N ARG A 530 -26.31 7.86 -6.12
CA ARG A 530 -27.70 8.16 -5.76
C ARG A 530 -27.88 9.62 -5.41
N GLY A 531 -26.96 10.17 -4.60
CA GLY A 531 -26.94 11.60 -4.26
C GLY A 531 -26.82 12.48 -5.51
N SER A 532 -25.90 12.17 -6.41
CA SER A 532 -25.74 12.87 -7.69
C SER A 532 -26.99 12.74 -8.59
N THR A 533 -27.63 11.58 -8.60
CA THR A 533 -28.88 11.35 -9.34
C THR A 533 -30.03 12.19 -8.79
N TYR A 534 -30.13 12.33 -7.46
CA TYR A 534 -31.13 13.20 -6.81
C TYR A 534 -30.84 14.69 -7.03
N GLU A 535 -29.57 15.09 -6.97
CA GLU A 535 -29.16 16.47 -7.26
C GLU A 535 -29.60 16.89 -8.68
N ARG A 536 -29.33 16.06 -9.69
CA ARG A 536 -29.78 16.30 -11.07
C ARG A 536 -31.30 16.35 -11.24
N GLN A 537 -32.05 15.70 -10.33
CA GLN A 537 -33.50 15.80 -10.25
C GLN A 537 -33.97 17.08 -9.48
N LYS A 538 -33.03 17.86 -8.95
CA LYS A 538 -33.30 18.98 -8.05
C LYS A 538 -33.97 18.55 -6.72
N LYS A 539 -33.85 17.27 -6.34
CA LYS A 539 -34.25 16.68 -5.05
C LYS A 539 -33.11 16.85 -4.04
N TYR A 540 -32.88 18.09 -3.64
CA TYR A 540 -31.67 18.46 -2.90
C TYR A 540 -31.59 17.90 -1.48
N ASP A 541 -32.72 17.73 -0.79
CA ASP A 541 -32.74 17.19 0.57
C ASP A 541 -32.41 15.69 0.56
N GLU A 542 -32.91 14.97 -0.45
CA GLU A 542 -32.58 13.56 -0.67
C GLU A 542 -31.11 13.41 -1.10
N ALA A 543 -30.61 14.27 -1.97
CA ALA A 543 -29.20 14.30 -2.38
C ALA A 543 -28.27 14.49 -1.18
N GLU A 544 -28.58 15.50 -0.34
CA GLU A 544 -27.82 15.76 0.88
C GLU A 544 -27.81 14.58 1.84
N ALA A 545 -28.95 13.89 2.00
CA ALA A 545 -29.05 12.72 2.87
C ALA A 545 -28.12 11.59 2.40
N GLU A 546 -28.02 11.36 1.09
CA GLU A 546 -27.13 10.35 0.53
C GLU A 546 -25.66 10.75 0.66
N PHE A 547 -25.29 11.99 0.35
CA PHE A 547 -23.92 12.48 0.52
C PHE A 547 -23.47 12.43 1.99
N LYS A 548 -24.35 12.71 2.94
CA LYS A 548 -24.04 12.58 4.38
C LYS A 548 -23.80 11.14 4.81
N LYS A 549 -24.43 10.15 4.18
CA LYS A 549 -24.11 8.72 4.43
C LYS A 549 -22.69 8.40 4.00
N VAL A 550 -22.25 8.92 2.84
CA VAL A 550 -20.87 8.77 2.38
C VAL A 550 -19.90 9.41 3.37
N LEU A 551 -20.13 10.65 3.76
CA LEU A 551 -19.24 11.37 4.70
C LEU A 551 -19.26 10.79 6.13
N ALA A 552 -20.29 10.05 6.51
CA ALA A 552 -20.30 9.31 7.78
C ALA A 552 -19.39 8.08 7.76
N ALA A 553 -19.22 7.45 6.60
CA ALA A 553 -18.35 6.30 6.41
C ALA A 553 -16.90 6.73 6.05
N ASP A 554 -16.76 7.67 5.11
CA ASP A 554 -15.51 8.31 4.73
C ASP A 554 -15.59 9.84 4.88
N PRO A 555 -15.21 10.39 6.05
CA PRO A 555 -15.21 11.85 6.27
C PRO A 555 -14.26 12.62 5.35
N GLN A 556 -13.29 11.96 4.72
CA GLN A 556 -12.31 12.57 3.82
C GLN A 556 -12.64 12.35 2.32
N SER A 557 -13.84 11.96 1.98
CA SER A 557 -14.28 11.85 0.59
C SER A 557 -14.31 13.23 -0.09
N ALA A 558 -13.19 13.63 -0.68
CA ALA A 558 -13.02 14.96 -1.29
C ALA A 558 -14.10 15.25 -2.34
N VAL A 559 -14.44 14.26 -3.16
CA VAL A 559 -15.49 14.40 -4.18
C VAL A 559 -16.86 14.68 -3.55
N THR A 560 -17.21 13.96 -2.47
CA THR A 560 -18.51 14.16 -1.78
C THR A 560 -18.56 15.47 -1.04
N LEU A 561 -17.47 15.86 -0.36
CA LEU A 561 -17.33 17.18 0.27
C LEU A 561 -17.54 18.28 -0.76
N ASN A 562 -16.91 18.18 -1.93
CA ASN A 562 -17.07 19.16 -3.00
C ASN A 562 -18.51 19.20 -3.54
N TYR A 563 -19.12 18.05 -3.86
CA TYR A 563 -20.50 18.01 -4.37
C TYR A 563 -21.51 18.61 -3.40
N LEU A 564 -21.44 18.23 -2.12
CA LEU A 564 -22.32 18.76 -1.09
C LEU A 564 -22.11 20.27 -0.88
N GLY A 565 -20.84 20.68 -0.84
CA GLY A 565 -20.46 22.09 -0.69
C GLY A 565 -20.93 22.94 -1.87
N TYR A 566 -20.68 22.50 -3.11
CA TYR A 566 -21.07 23.17 -4.34
C TYR A 566 -22.61 23.29 -4.45
N MET A 567 -23.34 22.19 -4.26
CA MET A 567 -24.80 22.16 -4.30
C MET A 567 -25.44 23.19 -3.36
N ASN A 568 -24.93 23.33 -2.15
CA ASN A 568 -25.41 24.32 -1.18
C ASN A 568 -24.98 25.74 -1.55
N ALA A 569 -23.74 25.93 -2.02
CA ALA A 569 -23.22 27.23 -2.46
C ALA A 569 -24.00 27.76 -3.65
N ASP A 570 -24.28 26.94 -4.65
CA ASP A 570 -25.03 27.32 -5.85
C ASP A 570 -26.47 27.77 -5.50
N ARG A 571 -27.12 27.06 -4.59
CA ARG A 571 -28.43 27.45 -4.04
C ARG A 571 -28.38 28.68 -3.13
N GLY A 572 -27.21 29.16 -2.72
CA GLY A 572 -27.02 30.27 -1.79
C GLY A 572 -27.44 29.96 -0.35
N VAL A 573 -27.42 28.70 0.04
CA VAL A 573 -27.79 28.26 1.40
C VAL A 573 -26.55 27.74 2.14
N ARG A 574 -26.51 27.96 3.46
CA ARG A 574 -25.45 27.43 4.35
C ARG A 574 -24.02 27.70 3.84
N LEU A 575 -23.76 28.90 3.36
CA LEU A 575 -22.50 29.25 2.68
C LEU A 575 -21.25 29.03 3.52
N GLU A 576 -21.30 29.21 4.85
CA GLU A 576 -20.15 28.96 5.72
C GLU A 576 -19.87 27.45 5.86
N GLU A 577 -20.91 26.62 5.94
CA GLU A 577 -20.77 25.17 5.95
C GLU A 577 -20.22 24.67 4.61
N SER A 578 -20.78 25.19 3.49
CA SER A 578 -20.26 24.91 2.14
C SER A 578 -18.79 25.26 1.98
N LEU A 579 -18.38 26.43 2.50
CA LEU A 579 -16.97 26.83 2.48
C LEU A 579 -16.08 25.87 3.23
N ASN A 580 -16.52 25.33 4.37
CA ASN A 580 -15.74 24.37 5.13
C ASN A 580 -15.58 23.06 4.36
N TYR A 581 -16.65 22.50 3.81
CA TYR A 581 -16.61 21.29 2.99
C TYR A 581 -15.67 21.45 1.78
N ILE A 582 -15.82 22.55 1.02
CA ILE A 582 -15.01 22.77 -0.18
C ILE A 582 -13.53 23.01 0.17
N ARG A 583 -13.24 23.73 1.26
CA ARG A 583 -11.86 23.92 1.73
C ARG A 583 -11.21 22.60 2.11
N GLU A 584 -11.95 21.71 2.73
CA GLU A 584 -11.46 20.38 3.06
C GLU A 584 -11.17 19.58 1.77
N ALA A 585 -12.08 19.59 0.78
CA ALA A 585 -11.84 18.98 -0.52
C ALA A 585 -10.58 19.52 -1.20
N VAL A 586 -10.41 20.85 -1.24
CA VAL A 586 -9.19 21.50 -1.79
C VAL A 586 -7.94 21.14 -0.99
N SER A 587 -8.04 20.95 0.33
CA SER A 587 -6.87 20.52 1.13
C SER A 587 -6.41 19.11 0.81
N LEU A 588 -7.34 18.23 0.40
CA LEU A 588 -7.08 16.86 0.00
C LEU A 588 -6.50 16.78 -1.42
N ASP A 589 -6.98 17.63 -2.33
CA ASP A 589 -6.45 17.74 -3.69
C ASP A 589 -6.40 19.22 -4.13
N PRO A 590 -5.28 19.93 -3.86
CA PRO A 590 -5.15 21.37 -4.09
C PRO A 590 -5.11 21.79 -5.57
N THR A 591 -4.91 20.84 -6.48
CA THR A 591 -4.77 21.10 -7.92
C THR A 591 -6.03 20.73 -8.70
N ASN A 592 -7.04 20.20 -8.05
CA ASN A 592 -8.29 19.83 -8.68
C ASN A 592 -9.08 21.05 -9.13
N GLY A 593 -9.21 21.22 -10.45
CA GLY A 593 -9.88 22.36 -11.06
C GLY A 593 -11.34 22.53 -10.60
N ALA A 594 -12.09 21.43 -10.46
CA ALA A 594 -13.48 21.45 -10.01
C ALA A 594 -13.61 21.91 -8.55
N TYR A 595 -12.66 21.50 -7.67
CA TYR A 595 -12.68 21.96 -6.28
C TYR A 595 -12.28 23.43 -6.16
N LEU A 596 -11.34 23.88 -6.98
CA LEU A 596 -10.94 25.29 -7.06
C LEU A 596 -12.07 26.17 -7.61
N ASP A 597 -12.81 25.70 -8.62
CA ASP A 597 -14.00 26.37 -9.13
C ASP A 597 -15.07 26.50 -8.05
N SER A 598 -15.41 25.42 -7.37
CA SER A 598 -16.36 25.39 -6.27
C SER A 598 -15.95 26.35 -5.14
N LEU A 599 -14.63 26.40 -4.81
CA LEU A 599 -14.10 27.33 -3.81
C LEU A 599 -14.25 28.79 -4.26
N GLY A 600 -13.95 29.06 -5.53
CA GLY A 600 -14.18 30.38 -6.14
C GLY A 600 -15.65 30.77 -6.14
N TRP A 601 -16.53 29.81 -6.50
CA TRP A 601 -17.96 30.05 -6.52
C TRP A 601 -18.56 30.36 -5.14
N VAL A 602 -18.20 29.59 -4.11
CA VAL A 602 -18.69 29.90 -2.75
C VAL A 602 -18.19 31.25 -2.25
N TYR A 603 -16.95 31.66 -2.56
CA TYR A 603 -16.48 33.00 -2.25
C TYR A 603 -17.24 34.07 -3.01
N PHE A 604 -17.57 33.86 -4.29
CA PHE A 604 -18.43 34.73 -5.06
C PHE A 604 -19.80 34.90 -4.40
N ARG A 605 -20.46 33.82 -4.02
CA ARG A 605 -21.76 33.80 -3.35
C ARG A 605 -21.73 34.49 -1.97
N MET A 606 -20.56 34.53 -1.31
CA MET A 606 -20.32 35.26 -0.07
C MET A 606 -19.94 36.74 -0.30
N GLY A 607 -19.82 37.20 -1.54
CA GLY A 607 -19.38 38.55 -1.89
C GLY A 607 -17.88 38.82 -1.70
N LYS A 608 -17.06 37.79 -1.54
CA LYS A 608 -15.60 37.86 -1.36
C LYS A 608 -14.91 37.79 -2.73
N TYR A 609 -15.12 38.79 -3.59
CA TYR A 609 -14.76 38.74 -5.02
C TYR A 609 -13.27 38.57 -5.30
N ASP A 610 -12.37 39.11 -4.48
CA ASP A 610 -10.91 38.93 -4.67
C ASP A 610 -10.49 37.47 -4.47
N LEU A 611 -11.06 36.81 -3.46
CA LEU A 611 -10.83 35.38 -3.23
C LEU A 611 -11.49 34.51 -4.29
N ALA A 612 -12.65 34.90 -4.77
CA ALA A 612 -13.32 34.25 -5.90
C ALA A 612 -12.45 34.28 -7.15
N GLU A 613 -11.92 35.47 -7.53
CA GLU A 613 -11.07 35.61 -8.70
C GLU A 613 -9.81 34.76 -8.62
N GLN A 614 -9.13 34.77 -7.46
CA GLN A 614 -7.94 33.96 -7.26
C GLN A 614 -8.18 32.46 -7.49
N ASN A 615 -9.29 31.91 -7.00
CA ASN A 615 -9.58 30.48 -7.11
C ASN A 615 -10.16 30.12 -8.49
N LEU A 616 -11.09 30.94 -9.05
CA LEU A 616 -11.61 30.68 -10.40
C LEU A 616 -10.52 30.78 -11.48
N THR A 617 -9.56 31.72 -11.33
CA THR A 617 -8.42 31.81 -12.24
C THR A 617 -7.51 30.59 -12.14
N LYS A 618 -7.33 30.01 -10.93
CA LYS A 618 -6.60 28.76 -10.79
C LYS A 618 -7.37 27.59 -11.41
N ALA A 619 -8.70 27.53 -11.20
CA ALA A 619 -9.54 26.51 -11.82
C ALA A 619 -9.43 26.54 -13.36
N LEU A 620 -9.38 27.73 -13.93
CA LEU A 620 -9.23 27.94 -15.38
C LEU A 620 -7.93 27.33 -15.94
N LEU A 621 -6.85 27.26 -15.14
CA LEU A 621 -5.59 26.62 -15.57
C LEU A 621 -5.74 25.11 -15.79
N HIS A 622 -6.68 24.48 -15.12
CA HIS A 622 -6.90 23.04 -15.18
C HIS A 622 -8.17 22.65 -15.95
N MET A 623 -9.08 23.60 -16.17
CA MET A 623 -10.39 23.38 -16.78
C MET A 623 -10.77 24.51 -17.73
N GLY A 624 -9.85 24.89 -18.63
CA GLY A 624 -10.01 26.03 -19.54
C GLY A 624 -11.21 25.92 -20.49
N SER A 625 -11.58 24.72 -20.87
CA SER A 625 -12.70 24.41 -21.78
C SER A 625 -14.00 24.02 -21.04
N ASP A 626 -14.04 24.10 -19.69
CA ASP A 626 -15.27 23.86 -18.93
C ASP A 626 -16.24 25.06 -19.02
N PRO A 627 -17.48 24.85 -19.49
CA PRO A 627 -18.42 25.94 -19.67
C PRO A 627 -18.89 26.58 -18.35
N THR A 628 -18.89 25.81 -17.25
CA THR A 628 -19.34 26.32 -15.93
C THR A 628 -18.30 27.24 -15.33
N VAL A 629 -17.01 26.88 -15.38
CA VAL A 629 -15.92 27.76 -14.94
C VAL A 629 -15.91 29.06 -15.70
N GLN A 630 -16.16 29.02 -17.02
CA GLN A 630 -16.29 30.21 -17.85
C GLN A 630 -17.49 31.06 -17.44
N ASP A 631 -18.67 30.47 -17.14
CA ASP A 631 -19.84 31.19 -16.68
C ASP A 631 -19.61 31.88 -15.32
N HIS A 632 -18.99 31.16 -14.36
CA HIS A 632 -18.65 31.70 -13.05
C HIS A 632 -17.70 32.92 -13.13
N LEU A 633 -16.70 32.86 -14.00
CA LEU A 633 -15.79 33.99 -14.27
C LEU A 633 -16.56 35.17 -14.91
N GLY A 634 -17.46 34.87 -15.84
CA GLY A 634 -18.34 35.88 -16.43
C GLY A 634 -19.17 36.62 -15.38
N ASP A 635 -19.81 35.88 -14.48
CA ASP A 635 -20.59 36.44 -13.37
C ASP A 635 -19.74 37.28 -12.41
N LEU A 636 -18.54 36.80 -12.08
CA LEU A 636 -17.59 37.52 -11.26
C LEU A 636 -17.16 38.86 -11.90
N TYR A 637 -16.82 38.84 -13.18
CA TYR A 637 -16.39 40.04 -13.89
C TYR A 637 -17.50 41.05 -14.09
N GLU A 638 -18.75 40.63 -14.26
CA GLU A 638 -19.91 41.50 -14.24
C GLU A 638 -20.04 42.20 -12.89
N LYS A 639 -20.04 41.44 -11.77
CA LYS A 639 -20.16 41.96 -10.40
C LYS A 639 -19.06 42.94 -10.03
N THR A 640 -17.87 42.78 -10.62
CA THR A 640 -16.72 43.68 -10.39
C THR A 640 -16.59 44.77 -11.43
N GLY A 641 -17.62 44.99 -12.30
CA GLY A 641 -17.69 46.07 -13.27
C GLY A 641 -16.83 45.93 -14.52
N ARG A 642 -16.29 44.72 -14.75
CA ARG A 642 -15.41 44.40 -15.89
C ARG A 642 -16.19 43.74 -17.04
N LEU A 643 -17.20 44.45 -17.55
CA LEU A 643 -18.20 43.91 -18.48
C LEU A 643 -17.63 43.30 -19.76
N LYS A 644 -16.49 43.83 -20.28
CA LYS A 644 -15.86 43.25 -21.47
C LYS A 644 -15.31 41.87 -21.20
N LEU A 645 -14.71 41.65 -20.01
CA LEU A 645 -14.24 40.34 -19.62
C LEU A 645 -15.40 39.40 -19.36
N ALA A 646 -16.45 39.87 -18.70
CA ALA A 646 -17.68 39.09 -18.49
C ALA A 646 -18.24 38.57 -19.82
N ALA A 647 -18.41 39.44 -20.82
CA ALA A 647 -18.91 39.06 -22.13
C ALA A 647 -18.01 37.99 -22.82
N ALA A 648 -16.69 38.13 -22.73
CA ALA A 648 -15.76 37.19 -23.33
C ALA A 648 -15.86 35.78 -22.67
N HIS A 649 -15.97 35.72 -21.35
CA HIS A 649 -16.11 34.44 -20.65
C HIS A 649 -17.48 33.81 -20.88
N TRP A 650 -18.57 34.54 -20.87
CA TRP A 650 -19.89 34.00 -21.24
C TRP A 650 -19.97 33.55 -22.70
N GLU A 651 -19.31 34.26 -23.63
CA GLU A 651 -19.18 33.81 -25.03
C GLU A 651 -18.45 32.47 -25.11
N ARG A 652 -17.35 32.34 -24.39
CA ARG A 652 -16.61 31.07 -24.31
C ARG A 652 -17.46 29.95 -23.69
N SER A 653 -18.18 30.24 -22.60
CA SER A 653 -19.10 29.27 -21.96
C SER A 653 -20.15 28.74 -22.97
N VAL A 654 -20.80 29.66 -23.70
CA VAL A 654 -21.79 29.27 -24.73
C VAL A 654 -21.16 28.44 -25.85
N GLU A 655 -19.97 28.79 -26.33
CA GLU A 655 -19.24 28.02 -27.32
C GLU A 655 -18.94 26.59 -26.83
N GLU A 656 -18.53 26.46 -25.59
CA GLU A 656 -18.20 25.14 -25.02
C GLU A 656 -19.46 24.28 -24.78
N TRP A 657 -20.58 24.88 -24.33
CA TRP A 657 -21.87 24.21 -24.25
C TRP A 657 -22.34 23.70 -25.62
N ASN A 658 -22.14 24.46 -26.68
CA ASN A 658 -22.55 24.07 -28.03
C ASN A 658 -21.72 22.92 -28.62
N LYS A 659 -20.51 22.65 -28.07
CA LYS A 659 -19.68 21.48 -28.42
C LYS A 659 -20.03 20.26 -27.56
N THR A 660 -20.75 20.46 -26.45
CA THR A 660 -21.09 19.39 -25.50
C THR A 660 -22.21 18.52 -26.09
N ILE A 661 -22.13 17.21 -25.81
CA ILE A 661 -23.11 16.24 -26.29
C ILE A 661 -24.49 16.43 -25.63
N ALA A 662 -25.54 16.27 -26.39
CA ALA A 662 -26.90 16.63 -25.96
C ALA A 662 -27.33 16.09 -24.56
N PRO A 663 -27.06 14.83 -24.17
CA PRO A 663 -27.43 14.33 -22.83
C PRO A 663 -26.70 15.00 -21.67
N GLU A 664 -25.55 15.64 -21.93
CA GLU A 664 -24.71 16.29 -20.91
C GLU A 664 -24.94 17.81 -20.83
N VAL A 665 -25.66 18.39 -21.80
CA VAL A 665 -25.96 19.84 -21.80
C VAL A 665 -26.96 20.18 -20.69
N ASP A 666 -26.56 21.12 -19.82
CA ASP A 666 -27.51 21.82 -18.95
C ASP A 666 -28.19 22.95 -19.77
N GLY A 667 -29.37 22.64 -20.31
CA GLY A 667 -30.13 23.59 -21.15
C GLY A 667 -30.59 24.85 -20.38
N ASP A 668 -30.85 24.74 -19.08
CA ASP A 668 -31.26 25.89 -18.25
C ASP A 668 -30.07 26.85 -18.08
N LEU A 669 -28.88 26.28 -17.78
CA LEU A 669 -27.68 27.09 -17.60
C LEU A 669 -27.21 27.72 -18.92
N LEU A 670 -27.17 26.93 -20.02
CA LEU A 670 -26.85 27.48 -21.34
C LEU A 670 -27.78 28.66 -21.73
N ALA A 671 -29.09 28.50 -21.53
CA ALA A 671 -30.06 29.60 -21.85
C ALA A 671 -29.85 30.82 -20.95
N ALA A 672 -29.52 30.63 -19.66
CA ALA A 672 -29.21 31.70 -18.74
C ALA A 672 -27.94 32.45 -19.14
N THR A 673 -26.85 31.71 -19.46
CA THR A 673 -25.57 32.29 -19.92
C THR A 673 -25.73 33.06 -21.23
N GLN A 674 -26.47 32.51 -22.20
CA GLN A 674 -26.78 33.22 -23.46
C GLN A 674 -27.49 34.55 -23.21
N LYS A 675 -28.47 34.59 -22.31
CA LYS A 675 -29.19 35.80 -21.93
C LYS A 675 -28.26 36.83 -21.28
N LYS A 676 -27.34 36.44 -20.40
CA LYS A 676 -26.30 37.28 -19.79
C LYS A 676 -25.41 37.91 -20.87
N LEU A 677 -24.92 37.07 -21.81
CA LEU A 677 -24.10 37.52 -22.91
C LEU A 677 -24.80 38.55 -23.82
N ASP A 678 -26.04 38.28 -24.20
CA ASP A 678 -26.82 39.20 -25.05
C ASP A 678 -27.05 40.56 -24.36
N ALA A 679 -27.36 40.56 -23.06
CA ALA A 679 -27.49 41.76 -22.27
C ALA A 679 -26.19 42.58 -22.20
N ALA A 680 -25.05 41.87 -21.97
CA ALA A 680 -23.74 42.51 -21.93
C ALA A 680 -23.35 43.13 -23.27
N ARG A 681 -23.62 42.46 -24.38
CA ARG A 681 -23.36 42.96 -25.74
C ARG A 681 -24.16 44.23 -26.03
N VAL A 682 -25.44 44.31 -25.64
CA VAL A 682 -26.27 45.52 -25.78
C VAL A 682 -25.72 46.66 -24.95
N GLN A 683 -25.30 46.40 -23.71
CA GLN A 683 -24.74 47.45 -22.87
C GLN A 683 -23.42 47.98 -23.40
N LEU A 684 -22.50 47.10 -23.83
CA LEU A 684 -21.22 47.50 -24.44
C LEU A 684 -21.41 48.32 -25.72
N ALA A 685 -22.39 47.98 -26.56
CA ALA A 685 -22.73 48.76 -27.75
C ALA A 685 -23.21 50.18 -27.41
N ARG A 686 -24.02 50.32 -26.37
CA ARG A 686 -24.46 51.62 -25.86
C ARG A 686 -23.27 52.49 -25.36
N GLU A 687 -22.40 51.88 -24.53
CA GLU A 687 -21.21 52.56 -24.01
C GLU A 687 -20.24 53.03 -25.12
N GLN A 688 -20.18 52.29 -26.22
CA GLN A 688 -19.39 52.65 -27.39
C GLN A 688 -20.01 53.83 -28.15
N SER A 689 -21.34 53.81 -28.33
CA SER A 689 -22.05 54.91 -29.02
C SER A 689 -22.06 56.21 -28.22
N GLU A 690 -22.04 56.16 -26.90
CA GLU A 690 -21.96 57.35 -26.03
C GLU A 690 -20.55 57.96 -25.98
N LYS A 691 -19.51 57.21 -26.35
CA LYS A 691 -18.11 57.67 -26.41
C LYS A 691 -17.69 58.21 -27.77
N GLN A 692 -18.48 57.98 -28.80
CA GLN A 692 -18.36 58.59 -30.15
C GLN A 692 -19.15 59.90 -30.25
#